data_a0ec04a8baff5c538513490d265f58ba
#
_entry.id   a0ec04a8baff5c538513490d265f58ba
#
_cell.length_a   1.000
_cell.length_b   1.000
_cell.length_c   1.000
_cell.angle_alpha   90.00
_cell.angle_beta   90.00
_cell.angle_gamma   90.00
#
_symmetry.space_group_name_H-M   'P 1'
#
loop_
_entity.id
_entity.type
_entity.pdbx_description
1 polymer ?
#
loop_
_entity_poly.entity_id
_entity_poly.type
_entity_poly.pdbx_seq_one_letter_code
_entity_poly.pdbx_strand_id
1 'polypeptide(L)'
;VKINNKYDAWHKEILNQFGATFNENMKTFHTSVSNARRKLEKVAFTGVSSSEVTEHITETQEIRRLNTVWSNDIEKFRNGQKLLDRQRYHTPSDWLYIEQVEGEWSNFKQILARKTAQMEAELPAIQAQIISDEQLQNEKLREIEEMWRTQRPYSGEILPNVALNTLNIIEQSLGRVRENYAKICKAKELLDMEPGNMQRIEVLDEEIQGLKGVWTELNKVWSLADALRETPLSATVPKKIKQTFDDANQMMNDFPSRLRQYEAFETMKNRLANYKKMSNLIIDLKSDAMKSHHWRKLLEKLRIKTSFNELQIGHLWAAEILRHEHAIKDVLTVATGELVLENMLNGIKEFWGAFELELVRYQSKCKLIRGWDEFFAKIDEDINNLSSMKMSPYYKAFEAEILQWDDKLQKMRIIFDIWIDVQRRWVYLEGIFFGSSDIKEQLSNEYTRFKGIDNEFVTLMKKTAQKPMVIDVIATPGLQKTLERLADLLAKIQKALGDYLETQRSQFARFYFVGDNDLLEIIGNSKDVTNVQRHFSKMFAGITTLNSEENGDVVTGMNSREGESVAFYKNVKISEDPSIHIWLTKVEDQMRLSLATSLENSVRQILTLIEGSEDNAEQQEKLLQEISEYPAQVVLLSMQVVWSSKVEKALEGGVTDNLNQVVNYVLKTLGVLAEKVLTDLRKDVRQKYEQLITDFVHQRDVTRLLVKQGITSSKDFAWQYHMRFYWYPKEVDPLKKLLIQMGIANFHYGFEYLGVGEKLVQTPLTDKCYLTLTQALHLRMGAAPFGPAGTGKTESVKALGSQLGRFVLVFNCDETFDFYAMGRIFVGLCQVGAWGCFDEFNRLEERMLSACSQQILTIQTGLREQVSKIELMGKDVKLNSQMG
;
A
#
# COMPACT_ATOMS: atom_id res chain seq x y z
N VAL A 1 -65.43 36.88 36.60
CA VAL A 1 -65.14 36.03 37.76
C VAL A 1 -63.74 35.28 37.55
N LYS A 2 -63.44 34.62 36.46
CA LYS A 2 -62.17 33.89 36.30
C LYS A 2 -60.93 34.79 36.22
N ILE A 3 -61.05 36.02 35.72
CA ILE A 3 -59.91 36.95 35.61
C ILE A 3 -59.64 37.56 37.01
N ASN A 4 -60.64 37.92 37.74
CA ASN A 4 -60.46 38.48 39.10
C ASN A 4 -59.89 37.46 40.08
N ASN A 5 -60.29 36.18 39.99
CA ASN A 5 -59.69 35.11 40.79
C ASN A 5 -58.19 34.84 40.47
N LYS A 6 -57.74 35.11 39.24
CA LYS A 6 -56.32 35.01 38.90
C LYS A 6 -55.52 36.19 39.45
N TYR A 7 -56.10 37.40 39.41
CA TYR A 7 -55.44 38.55 40.04
C TYR A 7 -55.33 38.42 41.53
N ASP A 8 -56.41 37.95 42.21
CA ASP A 8 -56.42 37.72 43.66
C ASP A 8 -55.38 36.61 44.04
N ALA A 9 -55.25 35.57 43.23
CA ALA A 9 -54.23 34.53 43.45
C ALA A 9 -52.79 35.05 43.29
N TRP A 10 -52.50 35.83 42.27
CA TRP A 10 -51.21 36.49 42.08
C TRP A 10 -50.90 37.52 43.16
N HIS A 11 -51.91 38.33 43.56
CA HIS A 11 -51.75 39.29 44.66
C HIS A 11 -51.41 38.62 45.96
N LYS A 12 -52.02 37.45 46.26
CA LYS A 12 -51.71 36.65 47.41
C LYS A 12 -50.34 36.01 47.38
N GLU A 13 -49.93 35.53 46.23
CA GLU A 13 -48.62 34.94 46.02
C GLU A 13 -47.48 35.96 46.19
N ILE A 14 -47.66 37.18 45.62
CA ILE A 14 -46.69 38.26 45.72
C ILE A 14 -46.57 38.72 47.19
N LEU A 15 -47.74 38.86 47.94
CA LEU A 15 -47.69 39.20 49.33
C LEU A 15 -47.00 38.12 50.17
N ASN A 16 -47.21 36.84 49.88
CA ASN A 16 -46.54 35.76 50.62
C ASN A 16 -45.01 35.76 50.38
N GLN A 17 -44.58 35.95 49.12
CA GLN A 17 -43.16 36.02 48.77
C GLN A 17 -42.48 37.25 49.41
N PHE A 18 -43.16 38.40 49.32
CA PHE A 18 -42.71 39.64 49.96
C PHE A 18 -42.62 39.48 51.50
N GLY A 19 -43.65 38.91 52.14
CA GLY A 19 -43.69 38.69 53.59
C GLY A 19 -42.59 37.75 54.02
N ALA A 20 -42.33 36.66 53.27
CA ALA A 20 -41.25 35.73 53.61
C ALA A 20 -39.87 36.39 53.53
N THR A 21 -39.53 37.10 52.45
CA THR A 21 -38.29 37.82 52.26
C THR A 21 -38.11 38.95 53.29
N PHE A 22 -39.21 39.65 53.63
CA PHE A 22 -39.20 40.70 54.60
C PHE A 22 -38.89 40.20 56.02
N ASN A 23 -39.48 39.08 56.44
CA ASN A 23 -39.22 38.46 57.73
C ASN A 23 -37.76 37.96 57.83
N GLU A 24 -37.21 37.38 56.76
CA GLU A 24 -35.83 36.92 56.69
C GLU A 24 -34.84 38.10 56.82
N ASN A 25 -35.13 39.21 56.16
CA ASN A 25 -34.32 40.45 56.26
C ASN A 25 -34.38 41.05 57.70
N MET A 26 -35.57 41.07 58.32
CA MET A 26 -35.69 41.51 59.66
C MET A 26 -34.94 40.62 60.69
N LYS A 27 -34.95 39.29 60.52
CA LYS A 27 -34.23 38.33 61.35
C LYS A 27 -32.72 38.57 61.18
N THR A 28 -32.23 38.73 59.94
CA THR A 28 -30.83 39.00 59.64
C THR A 28 -30.35 40.33 60.30
N PHE A 29 -31.15 41.38 60.18
CA PHE A 29 -30.91 42.67 60.82
C PHE A 29 -30.84 42.58 62.35
N HIS A 30 -31.84 41.99 62.97
CA HIS A 30 -31.88 41.77 64.43
C HIS A 30 -30.64 41.02 64.92
N THR A 31 -30.23 39.92 64.16
CA THR A 31 -29.07 39.18 64.52
C THR A 31 -27.78 40.02 64.43
N SER A 32 -27.65 40.80 63.32
CA SER A 32 -26.48 41.68 63.08
C SER A 32 -26.34 42.74 64.16
N VAL A 33 -27.45 43.39 64.57
CA VAL A 33 -27.48 44.40 65.63
C VAL A 33 -27.20 43.75 67.03
N SER A 34 -27.76 42.61 67.30
CA SER A 34 -27.50 41.87 68.56
C SER A 34 -26.04 41.43 68.69
N ASN A 35 -25.44 40.98 67.58
CA ASN A 35 -24.03 40.63 67.57
C ASN A 35 -23.09 41.85 67.73
N ALA A 36 -23.44 42.98 67.12
CA ALA A 36 -22.68 44.21 67.32
C ALA A 36 -22.80 44.74 68.79
N ARG A 37 -24.02 44.66 69.41
CA ARG A 37 -24.19 45.00 70.81
C ARG A 37 -23.33 44.11 71.73
N ARG A 38 -23.32 42.81 71.49
CA ARG A 38 -22.50 41.86 72.33
C ARG A 38 -21.01 42.12 72.17
N LYS A 39 -20.55 42.52 71.00
CA LYS A 39 -19.16 42.93 70.76
C LYS A 39 -18.82 44.17 71.59
N LEU A 40 -19.65 45.24 71.50
CA LEU A 40 -19.43 46.47 72.26
C LEU A 40 -19.43 46.23 73.79
N GLU A 41 -20.24 45.32 74.33
CA GLU A 41 -20.24 44.98 75.73
C GLU A 41 -18.89 44.43 76.24
N LYS A 42 -18.14 43.73 75.36
CA LYS A 42 -16.85 43.16 75.66
C LYS A 42 -15.69 44.16 75.60
N VAL A 43 -15.86 45.27 74.94
CA VAL A 43 -14.86 46.31 74.80
C VAL A 43 -14.46 46.90 76.14
N ALA A 44 -13.15 46.87 76.47
CA ALA A 44 -12.56 47.57 77.63
C ALA A 44 -11.40 48.46 77.20
N PHE A 45 -11.31 49.64 77.83
CA PHE A 45 -10.25 50.66 77.50
C PHE A 45 -9.22 50.79 78.62
N THR A 46 -9.43 50.21 79.77
CA THR A 46 -8.54 50.28 80.93
C THR A 46 -8.05 48.88 81.33
N GLY A 47 -6.75 48.76 81.67
CA GLY A 47 -6.11 47.48 82.07
C GLY A 47 -5.79 46.50 80.97
N VAL A 48 -5.77 46.90 79.69
CA VAL A 48 -5.54 46.09 78.50
C VAL A 48 -4.29 46.59 77.73
N SER A 49 -3.60 45.75 76.97
CA SER A 49 -2.42 46.17 76.19
C SER A 49 -2.76 47.21 75.15
N SER A 50 -1.79 48.06 74.77
CA SER A 50 -1.95 49.10 73.68
C SER A 50 -2.50 48.54 72.39
N SER A 51 -2.08 47.33 72.07
CA SER A 51 -2.57 46.61 70.87
C SER A 51 -4.06 46.28 70.96
N GLU A 52 -4.48 45.78 72.09
CA GLU A 52 -5.88 45.43 72.32
C GLU A 52 -6.74 46.68 72.41
N VAL A 53 -6.23 47.77 73.03
CA VAL A 53 -6.90 49.06 73.07
C VAL A 53 -7.13 49.61 71.62
N THR A 54 -6.10 49.49 70.73
CA THR A 54 -6.24 49.93 69.37
C THR A 54 -7.28 49.13 68.60
N GLU A 55 -7.36 47.84 68.87
CA GLU A 55 -8.38 46.98 68.30
C GLU A 55 -9.76 47.34 68.75
N HIS A 56 -9.92 47.62 70.05
CA HIS A 56 -11.18 48.08 70.69
C HIS A 56 -11.62 49.43 70.12
N ILE A 57 -10.69 50.39 69.91
CA ILE A 57 -11.02 51.71 69.29
C ILE A 57 -11.50 51.49 67.87
N THR A 58 -10.81 50.64 67.11
CA THR A 58 -11.19 50.31 65.71
C THR A 58 -12.61 49.70 65.65
N GLU A 59 -12.82 48.68 66.50
CA GLU A 59 -14.12 48.01 66.53
C GLU A 59 -15.25 48.98 66.91
N THR A 60 -15.00 49.89 67.89
CA THR A 60 -16.01 50.86 68.28
C THR A 60 -16.31 51.86 67.18
N GLN A 61 -15.28 52.26 66.39
CA GLN A 61 -15.48 53.17 65.24
C GLN A 61 -16.19 52.50 64.07
N GLU A 62 -15.89 51.26 63.79
CA GLU A 62 -16.58 50.49 62.76
C GLU A 62 -18.07 50.33 63.10
N ILE A 63 -18.34 49.95 64.30
CA ILE A 63 -19.74 49.80 64.72
C ILE A 63 -20.45 51.15 64.74
N ARG A 64 -19.77 52.27 65.00
CA ARG A 64 -20.33 53.64 64.86
C ARG A 64 -20.70 54.00 63.47
N ARG A 65 -19.92 53.58 62.46
CA ARG A 65 -20.25 53.75 61.02
C ARG A 65 -21.48 52.91 60.65
N LEU A 66 -21.56 51.65 61.12
CA LEU A 66 -22.70 50.81 60.83
C LEU A 66 -24.00 51.38 61.37
N ASN A 67 -23.97 52.08 62.53
CA ASN A 67 -25.16 52.70 63.12
C ASN A 67 -25.86 53.67 62.16
N THR A 68 -25.14 54.39 61.32
CA THR A 68 -25.72 55.32 60.31
C THR A 68 -26.44 54.53 59.21
N VAL A 69 -25.93 53.42 58.80
CA VAL A 69 -26.55 52.60 57.75
C VAL A 69 -27.80 51.90 58.30
N TRP A 70 -27.64 51.29 59.43
CA TRP A 70 -28.78 50.56 60.10
C TRP A 70 -29.95 51.45 60.52
N SER A 71 -29.72 52.76 60.78
CA SER A 71 -30.80 53.68 61.11
C SER A 71 -31.78 53.86 59.92
N ASN A 72 -31.30 53.69 58.69
CA ASN A 72 -32.17 53.75 57.48
C ASN A 72 -32.92 52.45 57.29
N ASP A 73 -32.34 51.34 57.71
CA ASP A 73 -32.97 50.01 57.47
C ASP A 73 -34.12 49.75 58.49
N ILE A 74 -33.98 50.18 59.71
CA ILE A 74 -35.07 50.06 60.66
C ILE A 74 -36.31 50.85 60.22
N GLU A 75 -36.15 51.97 59.55
CA GLU A 75 -37.24 52.78 59.02
C GLU A 75 -37.92 52.03 57.83
N LYS A 76 -37.16 51.37 56.98
CA LYS A 76 -37.73 50.51 55.93
C LYS A 76 -38.52 49.34 56.51
N PHE A 77 -38.06 48.71 57.58
CA PHE A 77 -38.77 47.62 58.26
C PHE A 77 -40.09 48.17 58.90
N ARG A 78 -40.10 49.35 59.52
CA ARG A 78 -41.27 49.99 60.04
C ARG A 78 -42.33 50.22 58.89
N ASN A 79 -41.94 50.75 57.84
CA ASN A 79 -42.80 51.00 56.66
C ASN A 79 -43.29 49.71 56.02
N GLY A 80 -42.44 48.66 55.89
CA GLY A 80 -42.79 47.34 55.34
C GLY A 80 -43.83 46.60 56.22
N GLN A 81 -43.66 46.64 57.55
CA GLN A 81 -44.66 46.08 58.49
C GLN A 81 -46.03 46.75 58.32
N LYS A 82 -46.08 48.10 58.29
CA LYS A 82 -47.30 48.85 58.05
C LYS A 82 -47.99 48.50 56.74
N LEU A 83 -47.20 48.20 55.71
CA LEU A 83 -47.72 47.78 54.41
C LEU A 83 -48.39 46.41 54.49
N LEU A 84 -47.73 45.43 55.13
CA LEU A 84 -48.26 44.08 55.34
C LEU A 84 -49.52 44.09 56.17
N ASP A 85 -49.59 44.93 57.25
CA ASP A 85 -50.73 45.08 58.09
C ASP A 85 -51.94 45.69 57.31
N ARG A 86 -51.68 46.70 56.47
CA ARG A 86 -52.73 47.28 55.62
C ARG A 86 -53.31 46.27 54.65
N GLN A 87 -52.50 45.37 54.19
CA GLN A 87 -52.89 44.32 53.23
C GLN A 87 -53.45 43.07 53.91
N ARG A 88 -53.62 43.07 55.24
CA ARG A 88 -54.12 42.00 56.11
C ARG A 88 -53.35 40.65 55.83
N TYR A 89 -52.03 40.77 55.69
CA TYR A 89 -51.17 39.63 55.57
C TYR A 89 -51.23 38.75 56.85
N HIS A 90 -51.39 37.43 56.62
CA HIS A 90 -51.34 36.49 57.72
C HIS A 90 -49.92 36.11 58.04
N THR A 91 -49.41 36.62 59.13
CA THR A 91 -48.04 36.34 59.55
C THR A 91 -47.88 34.86 59.98
N PRO A 92 -46.79 34.17 59.57
CA PRO A 92 -46.44 32.84 60.08
C PRO A 92 -46.18 32.85 61.62
N SER A 93 -46.16 31.60 62.13
CA SER A 93 -45.93 31.45 63.61
C SER A 93 -44.54 31.83 64.07
N ASP A 94 -43.60 31.89 63.16
CA ASP A 94 -42.17 32.26 63.42
C ASP A 94 -41.83 33.70 62.99
N TRP A 95 -42.84 34.57 62.95
CA TRP A 95 -42.70 35.99 62.57
C TRP A 95 -41.99 36.80 63.61
N LEU A 96 -40.94 37.53 63.17
CA LEU A 96 -40.30 38.51 64.06
C LEU A 96 -41.02 39.87 63.97
N TYR A 97 -41.59 40.32 65.07
CA TYR A 97 -42.32 41.60 65.10
C TYR A 97 -41.39 42.81 65.19
N ILE A 98 -41.77 43.93 64.57
CA ILE A 98 -40.92 45.12 64.47
C ILE A 98 -40.57 45.68 65.86
N GLU A 99 -41.45 45.53 66.84
CA GLU A 99 -41.21 45.98 68.17
C GLU A 99 -40.01 45.27 68.85
N GLN A 100 -39.77 43.97 68.51
CA GLN A 100 -38.67 43.23 69.07
C GLN A 100 -37.34 43.75 68.41
N VAL A 101 -37.37 44.07 67.14
CA VAL A 101 -36.22 44.66 66.41
C VAL A 101 -35.91 46.07 66.92
N GLU A 102 -36.90 46.87 67.14
CA GLU A 102 -36.78 48.21 67.70
C GLU A 102 -36.28 48.24 69.21
N GLY A 103 -36.65 47.25 69.98
CA GLY A 103 -36.15 47.08 71.31
C GLY A 103 -34.64 46.77 71.37
N GLU A 104 -34.19 45.82 70.54
CA GLU A 104 -32.76 45.49 70.40
C GLU A 104 -31.94 46.65 69.79
N TRP A 105 -32.49 47.40 68.86
CA TRP A 105 -31.90 48.58 68.29
C TRP A 105 -31.72 49.71 69.31
N SER A 106 -32.67 49.95 70.20
CA SER A 106 -32.59 50.95 71.29
C SER A 106 -31.48 50.58 72.25
N ASN A 107 -31.43 49.33 72.70
CA ASN A 107 -30.40 48.84 73.61
C ASN A 107 -28.95 48.94 73.00
N PHE A 108 -28.81 48.64 71.72
CA PHE A 108 -27.56 48.81 70.97
C PHE A 108 -27.10 50.28 71.05
N LYS A 109 -27.97 51.26 70.70
CA LYS A 109 -27.65 52.70 70.78
C LYS A 109 -27.15 53.17 72.13
N GLN A 110 -27.81 52.73 73.22
CA GLN A 110 -27.39 53.15 74.56
C GLN A 110 -26.01 52.62 74.87
N ILE A 111 -25.71 51.40 74.55
CA ILE A 111 -24.36 50.82 74.85
C ILE A 111 -23.28 51.48 73.99
N LEU A 112 -23.57 51.77 72.68
CA LEU A 112 -22.66 52.48 71.86
C LEU A 112 -22.31 53.90 72.37
N ALA A 113 -23.29 54.64 72.84
CA ALA A 113 -23.11 55.97 73.42
C ALA A 113 -22.22 55.91 74.66
N ARG A 114 -22.50 54.92 75.57
CA ARG A 114 -21.72 54.76 76.80
C ARG A 114 -20.26 54.39 76.54
N LYS A 115 -19.99 53.46 75.56
CA LYS A 115 -18.64 53.08 75.23
C LYS A 115 -17.87 54.15 74.49
N THR A 116 -18.50 54.95 73.68
CA THR A 116 -17.87 56.13 73.04
C THR A 116 -17.41 57.17 74.11
N ALA A 117 -18.23 57.48 75.13
CA ALA A 117 -17.84 58.44 76.18
C ALA A 117 -16.64 57.92 77.04
N GLN A 118 -16.56 56.58 77.26
CA GLN A 118 -15.45 55.98 77.99
C GLN A 118 -14.15 56.08 77.18
N MET A 119 -14.21 55.82 75.87
CA MET A 119 -13.08 55.95 74.98
C MET A 119 -12.48 57.35 75.02
N GLU A 120 -13.28 58.39 74.93
CA GLU A 120 -12.85 59.80 74.89
C GLU A 120 -12.12 60.24 76.20
N ALA A 121 -12.52 59.70 77.39
CA ALA A 121 -11.91 60.04 78.70
C ALA A 121 -10.49 59.47 78.89
N GLU A 122 -10.17 58.34 78.30
CA GLU A 122 -8.84 57.61 78.37
C GLU A 122 -7.87 58.02 77.32
N LEU A 123 -8.20 58.87 76.41
CA LEU A 123 -7.44 59.26 75.21
C LEU A 123 -5.99 59.71 75.47
N PRO A 124 -5.70 60.60 76.53
CA PRO A 124 -4.34 61.07 76.77
C PRO A 124 -3.36 60.01 77.26
N ALA A 125 -3.85 59.07 78.09
CA ALA A 125 -3.03 57.94 78.56
C ALA A 125 -2.69 56.95 77.46
N ILE A 126 -3.64 56.70 76.55
CA ILE A 126 -3.44 55.84 75.43
C ILE A 126 -2.39 56.42 74.44
N GLN A 127 -2.43 57.75 74.23
CA GLN A 127 -1.46 58.44 73.35
C GLN A 127 -0.01 58.28 73.83
N ALA A 128 0.25 58.46 75.17
CA ALA A 128 1.58 58.28 75.78
C ALA A 128 2.10 56.84 75.67
N GLN A 129 1.21 55.85 75.82
CA GLN A 129 1.54 54.45 75.69
C GLN A 129 1.96 54.10 74.18
N ILE A 130 1.28 54.59 73.20
CA ILE A 130 1.55 54.38 71.79
C ILE A 130 2.88 54.93 71.40
N ILE A 131 3.33 56.09 71.95
CA ILE A 131 4.66 56.66 71.68
C ILE A 131 5.77 55.72 72.18
N SER A 132 5.59 55.22 73.45
CA SER A 132 6.55 54.29 74.05
C SER A 132 6.67 52.98 73.26
N ASP A 133 5.53 52.44 72.79
CA ASP A 133 5.52 51.22 71.99
C ASP A 133 6.18 51.44 70.66
N GLU A 134 6.07 52.61 70.01
CA GLU A 134 6.74 52.95 68.80
C GLU A 134 8.27 52.95 68.91
N GLN A 135 8.77 53.54 70.06
CA GLN A 135 10.23 53.54 70.29
C GLN A 135 10.79 52.14 70.43
N LEU A 136 10.09 51.28 71.17
CA LEU A 136 10.49 49.86 71.30
C LEU A 136 10.49 49.11 69.96
N GLN A 137 9.54 49.39 69.08
CA GLN A 137 9.52 48.73 67.79
C GLN A 137 10.65 49.25 66.88
N ASN A 138 11.02 50.52 66.97
CA ASN A 138 12.14 51.09 66.24
C ASN A 138 13.51 50.50 66.61
N GLU A 139 13.72 50.17 67.93
CA GLU A 139 14.94 49.48 68.35
C GLU A 139 15.01 48.07 67.82
N LYS A 140 13.94 47.31 67.87
CA LYS A 140 13.86 45.95 67.25
C LYS A 140 14.10 46.00 65.77
N LEU A 141 13.62 47.03 65.05
CA LEU A 141 13.87 47.18 63.62
C LEU A 141 15.37 47.34 63.34
N ARG A 142 16.10 48.13 64.12
CA ARG A 142 17.56 48.30 63.96
C ARG A 142 18.30 47.00 64.16
N GLU A 143 17.93 46.15 65.12
CA GLU A 143 18.52 44.81 65.26
C GLU A 143 18.30 43.93 64.06
N ILE A 144 17.12 43.98 63.45
CA ILE A 144 16.84 43.24 62.21
C ILE A 144 17.60 43.78 61.03
N GLU A 145 17.78 45.08 60.87
CA GLU A 145 18.62 45.70 59.83
C GLU A 145 20.07 45.25 59.93
N GLU A 146 20.62 45.12 61.12
CA GLU A 146 21.99 44.65 61.34
C GLU A 146 22.15 43.16 61.07
N MET A 147 21.18 42.31 61.42
CA MET A 147 21.11 40.90 60.99
C MET A 147 21.05 40.77 59.48
N TRP A 148 20.24 41.59 58.84
CA TRP A 148 20.16 41.62 57.39
C TRP A 148 21.49 41.95 56.73
N ARG A 149 22.21 42.94 57.22
CA ARG A 149 23.50 43.31 56.68
C ARG A 149 24.58 42.21 56.76
N THR A 150 24.53 41.42 57.86
CA THR A 150 25.57 40.43 58.15
C THR A 150 25.23 39.04 57.61
N GLN A 151 23.94 38.66 57.55
CA GLN A 151 23.53 37.30 57.27
C GLN A 151 22.76 37.13 55.93
N ARG A 152 22.56 38.25 55.18
CA ARG A 152 21.85 38.12 53.91
C ARG A 152 22.51 37.15 52.97
N PRO A 153 21.78 36.15 52.42
CA PRO A 153 22.34 35.15 51.53
C PRO A 153 22.44 35.72 50.09
N TYR A 154 23.55 36.44 49.82
CA TYR A 154 23.77 37.04 48.52
C TYR A 154 24.62 36.16 47.60
N SER A 155 25.53 35.37 48.16
CA SER A 155 26.42 34.50 47.40
C SER A 155 25.68 33.29 46.82
N GLY A 156 25.91 32.99 45.57
CA GLY A 156 25.34 31.82 44.88
C GLY A 156 25.95 30.46 45.33
N GLU A 157 26.94 30.46 46.22
CA GLU A 157 27.53 29.21 46.71
C GLU A 157 26.71 28.54 47.83
N ILE A 158 25.82 29.30 48.47
CA ILE A 158 24.94 28.84 49.53
C ILE A 158 23.86 27.91 48.96
N LEU A 159 23.56 26.85 49.72
CA LEU A 159 22.46 25.96 49.34
C LEU A 159 21.11 26.67 49.53
N PRO A 160 20.16 26.51 48.54
CA PRO A 160 18.89 27.23 48.58
C PRO A 160 18.05 27.03 49.85
N ASN A 161 18.08 25.81 50.43
CA ASN A 161 17.39 25.50 51.66
C ASN A 161 17.96 26.26 52.88
N VAL A 162 19.31 26.38 52.96
CA VAL A 162 19.97 27.16 54.00
C VAL A 162 19.66 28.64 53.87
N ALA A 163 19.73 29.17 52.65
CA ALA A 163 19.41 30.55 52.33
C ALA A 163 17.95 30.90 52.68
N LEU A 164 16.99 30.03 52.32
CA LEU A 164 15.57 30.21 52.65
C LEU A 164 15.32 30.17 54.17
N ASN A 165 15.98 29.28 54.93
CA ASN A 165 15.84 29.22 56.37
C ASN A 165 16.30 30.53 57.03
N THR A 166 17.44 31.06 56.59
CA THR A 166 17.93 32.37 57.10
C THR A 166 16.95 33.48 56.77
N LEU A 167 16.45 33.54 55.51
CA LEU A 167 15.45 34.55 55.09
C LEU A 167 14.14 34.42 55.86
N ASN A 168 13.64 33.19 56.10
CA ASN A 168 12.43 33.00 56.86
C ASN A 168 12.55 33.47 58.33
N ILE A 169 13.71 33.27 58.97
CA ILE A 169 13.95 33.73 60.32
C ILE A 169 13.91 35.26 60.38
N ILE A 170 14.57 35.94 59.44
CA ILE A 170 14.61 37.41 59.35
C ILE A 170 13.21 37.94 59.04
N GLU A 171 12.49 37.35 58.08
CA GLU A 171 11.16 37.77 57.69
C GLU A 171 10.15 37.61 58.84
N GLN A 172 10.19 36.50 59.58
CA GLN A 172 9.31 36.33 60.72
C GLN A 172 9.55 37.37 61.79
N SER A 173 10.84 37.74 62.00
CA SER A 173 11.20 38.77 62.92
C SER A 173 10.71 40.17 62.47
N LEU A 174 10.85 40.44 61.18
CA LEU A 174 10.38 41.70 60.57
C LEU A 174 8.84 41.76 60.55
N GLY A 175 8.19 40.63 60.24
CA GLY A 175 6.75 40.51 60.21
C GLY A 175 6.11 40.87 61.56
N ARG A 176 6.72 40.40 62.64
CA ARG A 176 6.28 40.75 63.99
C ARG A 176 6.39 42.25 64.28
N VAL A 177 7.52 42.85 63.90
CA VAL A 177 7.73 44.32 64.05
C VAL A 177 6.75 45.08 63.14
N ARG A 178 6.55 44.64 61.88
CA ARG A 178 5.62 45.23 60.93
C ARG A 178 4.18 45.25 61.43
N GLU A 179 3.72 44.06 61.93
CA GLU A 179 2.35 43.93 62.47
C GLU A 179 2.16 44.90 63.68
N ASN A 180 3.13 44.91 64.61
CA ASN A 180 3.05 45.78 65.74
C ASN A 180 3.09 47.27 65.41
N TYR A 181 3.99 47.62 64.48
CA TYR A 181 4.14 48.99 63.97
C TYR A 181 2.91 49.43 63.17
N ALA A 182 2.30 48.52 62.37
CA ALA A 182 1.07 48.78 61.65
C ALA A 182 -0.11 49.07 62.60
N LYS A 183 -0.15 48.31 63.71
CA LYS A 183 -1.17 48.58 64.78
C LYS A 183 -0.95 49.96 65.48
N ILE A 184 0.30 50.30 65.66
CA ILE A 184 0.65 51.61 66.25
C ILE A 184 0.31 52.76 65.27
N CYS A 185 0.64 52.60 63.98
CA CYS A 185 0.28 53.56 62.91
C CYS A 185 -1.24 53.78 62.82
N LYS A 186 -1.99 52.68 62.84
CA LYS A 186 -3.44 52.72 62.76
C LYS A 186 -4.06 53.36 64.05
N ALA A 187 -3.42 53.11 65.14
CA ALA A 187 -3.84 53.78 66.44
C ALA A 187 -3.55 55.25 66.38
N LYS A 188 -2.41 55.69 65.85
CA LYS A 188 -2.04 57.07 65.68
C LYS A 188 -2.98 57.79 64.71
N GLU A 189 -3.36 57.17 63.58
CA GLU A 189 -4.32 57.70 62.61
C GLU A 189 -5.70 57.87 63.21
N LEU A 190 -6.15 56.92 64.03
CA LEU A 190 -7.44 56.97 64.71
C LEU A 190 -7.49 57.99 65.83
N LEU A 191 -6.32 58.35 66.32
CA LEU A 191 -6.19 59.33 67.48
C LEU A 191 -5.67 60.70 67.01
N ASP A 192 -5.63 60.97 65.74
CA ASP A 192 -5.17 62.25 65.14
C ASP A 192 -3.74 62.61 65.53
N MET A 193 -2.84 61.66 65.75
CA MET A 193 -1.43 61.84 66.09
C MET A 193 -0.60 61.87 64.79
N GLU A 194 0.64 62.37 64.84
CA GLU A 194 1.55 62.33 63.68
C GLU A 194 1.71 60.92 63.15
N PRO A 195 1.57 60.74 61.79
CA PRO A 195 1.64 59.42 61.16
C PRO A 195 2.99 58.77 61.38
N GLY A 196 3.00 57.45 61.71
CA GLY A 196 4.21 56.64 61.80
C GLY A 196 4.83 56.40 60.44
N ASN A 197 6.17 56.39 60.36
CA ASN A 197 6.88 56.13 59.11
C ASN A 197 7.21 54.66 58.92
N MET A 198 6.44 53.96 58.13
CA MET A 198 6.65 52.53 57.76
C MET A 198 7.68 52.34 56.63
N GLN A 199 8.16 53.39 55.98
CA GLN A 199 8.98 53.30 54.79
C GLN A 199 10.25 52.41 54.95
N ARG A 200 10.88 52.45 56.12
CA ARG A 200 12.10 51.64 56.41
C ARG A 200 11.74 50.15 56.46
N ILE A 201 10.62 49.81 57.08
CA ILE A 201 10.12 48.42 57.17
C ILE A 201 9.75 47.92 55.74
N GLU A 202 9.08 48.77 54.96
CA GLU A 202 8.65 48.41 53.60
C GLU A 202 9.84 48.18 52.68
N VAL A 203 10.88 49.05 52.71
CA VAL A 203 12.09 48.85 51.91
C VAL A 203 12.81 47.59 52.29
N LEU A 204 12.95 47.30 53.58
CA LEU A 204 13.60 46.09 54.05
C LEU A 204 12.80 44.83 53.69
N ASP A 205 11.48 44.91 53.82
CA ASP A 205 10.58 43.83 53.41
C ASP A 205 10.62 43.57 51.92
N GLU A 206 10.65 44.64 51.10
CA GLU A 206 10.81 44.48 49.65
C GLU A 206 12.14 43.82 49.27
N GLU A 207 13.24 44.18 49.97
CA GLU A 207 14.53 43.52 49.74
C GLU A 207 14.52 42.05 50.15
N ILE A 208 13.96 41.76 51.33
CA ILE A 208 13.82 40.38 51.84
C ILE A 208 12.92 39.58 50.88
N GLN A 209 11.76 40.12 50.52
CA GLN A 209 10.85 39.45 49.58
C GLN A 209 11.47 39.25 48.22
N GLY A 210 12.20 40.24 47.73
CA GLY A 210 12.93 40.14 46.46
C GLY A 210 13.93 38.98 46.49
N LEU A 211 14.77 38.91 47.57
CA LEU A 211 15.76 37.86 47.67
C LEU A 211 15.13 36.52 47.99
N LYS A 212 14.08 36.49 48.83
CA LYS A 212 13.31 35.30 49.14
C LYS A 212 12.63 34.76 47.89
N GLY A 213 12.04 35.65 47.05
CA GLY A 213 11.49 35.26 45.75
C GLY A 213 12.51 34.52 44.87
N VAL A 214 13.73 35.05 44.78
CA VAL A 214 14.84 34.42 44.06
C VAL A 214 15.16 33.04 44.62
N TRP A 215 15.42 32.96 45.92
CA TRP A 215 15.78 31.69 46.57
C TRP A 215 14.64 30.67 46.63
N THR A 216 13.38 31.15 46.75
CA THR A 216 12.23 30.24 46.67
C THR A 216 12.13 29.56 45.28
N GLU A 217 12.26 30.35 44.24
CA GLU A 217 12.26 29.79 42.89
C GLU A 217 13.52 28.98 42.64
N LEU A 218 14.69 29.42 43.06
CA LEU A 218 15.93 28.62 42.96
C LEU A 218 15.84 27.32 43.76
N ASN A 219 15.16 27.32 44.91
CA ASN A 219 14.96 26.08 45.69
C ASN A 219 14.03 25.09 45.01
N LYS A 220 12.98 25.57 44.33
CA LYS A 220 12.14 24.69 43.54
C LYS A 220 12.97 23.99 42.44
N VAL A 221 13.79 24.76 41.73
CA VAL A 221 14.66 24.25 40.70
C VAL A 221 15.73 23.31 41.25
N TRP A 222 16.36 23.71 42.40
CA TRP A 222 17.37 22.88 43.03
C TRP A 222 16.82 21.57 43.59
N SER A 223 15.62 21.58 44.22
CA SER A 223 15.00 20.37 44.75
C SER A 223 14.74 19.34 43.65
N LEU A 224 14.43 19.76 42.43
CA LEU A 224 14.28 18.88 41.30
C LEU A 224 15.61 18.20 40.92
N ALA A 225 16.69 18.96 40.94
CA ALA A 225 18.02 18.43 40.61
C ALA A 225 18.57 17.54 41.77
N ASP A 226 18.38 17.94 43.01
CA ASP A 226 18.86 17.21 44.18
C ASP A 226 18.15 15.88 44.40
N ALA A 227 16.85 15.81 44.10
CA ALA A 227 16.08 14.57 44.12
C ALA A 227 16.63 13.50 43.15
N LEU A 228 17.30 13.93 42.06
CA LEU A 228 17.95 13.00 41.12
C LEU A 228 19.30 12.47 41.66
N ARG A 229 19.97 13.19 42.53
CA ARG A 229 21.29 12.85 43.04
C ARG A 229 21.33 11.52 43.80
N GLU A 230 20.32 11.27 44.65
CA GLU A 230 20.22 10.06 45.43
C GLU A 230 19.56 8.90 44.70
N THR A 231 19.03 9.14 43.49
CA THR A 231 18.33 8.11 42.72
C THR A 231 19.31 7.05 42.24
N PRO A 232 19.04 5.75 42.51
CA PRO A 232 19.83 4.68 41.94
C PRO A 232 19.76 4.68 40.38
N LEU A 233 20.90 4.51 39.73
CA LEU A 233 20.94 4.53 38.29
C LEU A 233 20.04 3.45 37.65
N SER A 234 19.93 2.29 38.29
CA SER A 234 19.08 1.19 37.85
C SER A 234 17.59 1.57 37.81
N ALA A 235 17.11 2.34 38.75
CA ALA A 235 15.71 2.77 38.89
C ALA A 235 15.36 4.02 38.07
N THR A 236 16.33 4.68 37.48
CA THR A 236 16.13 5.97 36.81
C THR A 236 15.63 5.78 35.40
N VAL A 237 14.62 6.54 35.01
CA VAL A 237 14.09 6.58 33.65
C VAL A 237 14.73 7.75 32.90
N PRO A 238 15.42 7.51 31.74
CA PRO A 238 16.11 8.55 30.99
C PRO A 238 15.22 9.74 30.62
N LYS A 239 13.99 9.46 30.25
CA LYS A 239 12.99 10.49 29.90
C LYS A 239 12.68 11.41 31.07
N LYS A 240 12.67 10.86 32.31
CA LYS A 240 12.42 11.64 33.53
C LYS A 240 13.60 12.55 33.86
N ILE A 241 14.85 12.10 33.68
CA ILE A 241 16.04 12.95 33.88
C ILE A 241 16.00 14.15 32.93
N LYS A 242 15.79 13.88 31.64
CA LYS A 242 15.73 14.93 30.63
C LYS A 242 14.59 15.92 30.91
N GLN A 243 13.42 15.42 31.22
CA GLN A 243 12.26 16.24 31.57
C GLN A 243 12.54 17.09 32.81
N THR A 244 13.12 16.53 33.86
CA THR A 244 13.46 17.28 35.09
C THR A 244 14.42 18.43 34.79
N PHE A 245 15.45 18.23 33.97
CA PHE A 245 16.37 19.32 33.60
C PHE A 245 15.76 20.29 32.61
N ASP A 246 14.89 19.87 31.71
CA ASP A 246 14.16 20.75 30.81
C ASP A 246 13.15 21.59 31.59
N ASP A 247 12.42 21.00 32.51
CA ASP A 247 11.52 21.72 33.45
C ASP A 247 12.31 22.71 34.29
N ALA A 248 13.47 22.29 34.86
CA ALA A 248 14.35 23.16 35.62
C ALA A 248 14.88 24.36 34.79
N ASN A 249 15.28 24.13 33.53
CA ASN A 249 15.70 25.19 32.62
C ASN A 249 14.54 26.09 32.21
N GLN A 250 13.37 25.54 31.97
CA GLN A 250 12.18 26.33 31.65
C GLN A 250 11.82 27.24 32.83
N MET A 251 11.82 26.68 34.05
CA MET A 251 11.62 27.48 35.27
C MET A 251 12.66 28.59 35.39
N MET A 252 13.95 28.34 35.11
CA MET A 252 14.99 29.36 35.07
C MET A 252 14.77 30.42 34.00
N ASN A 253 14.23 30.05 32.83
CA ASN A 253 13.92 30.98 31.75
C ASN A 253 12.66 31.80 32.03
N ASP A 254 11.74 31.28 32.81
CA ASP A 254 10.50 31.97 33.19
C ASP A 254 10.71 32.95 34.37
N PHE A 255 11.92 32.99 34.94
CA PHE A 255 12.26 33.94 35.96
C PHE A 255 12.03 35.39 35.50
N PRO A 256 11.33 36.20 36.32
CA PRO A 256 11.16 37.63 36.02
C PRO A 256 12.51 38.35 35.88
N SER A 257 12.61 39.29 34.94
CA SER A 257 13.86 40.03 34.66
C SER A 257 14.50 40.66 35.90
N ARG A 258 13.66 41.06 36.88
CA ARG A 258 14.07 41.64 38.15
C ARG A 258 14.86 40.64 39.02
N LEU A 259 14.53 39.37 38.97
CA LEU A 259 15.15 38.30 39.79
C LEU A 259 16.45 37.76 39.15
N ARG A 260 16.65 37.98 37.84
CA ARG A 260 17.84 37.51 37.12
C ARG A 260 19.12 38.29 37.40
N GLN A 261 19.00 39.43 38.08
CA GLN A 261 20.15 40.32 38.40
C GLN A 261 20.99 39.83 39.59
N TYR A 262 20.49 38.81 40.30
CA TYR A 262 21.19 38.30 41.47
C TYR A 262 22.26 37.27 41.09
N GLU A 263 23.45 37.35 41.75
CA GLU A 263 24.59 36.45 41.53
C GLU A 263 24.18 34.98 41.73
N ALA A 264 23.32 34.71 42.69
CA ALA A 264 22.79 33.37 42.96
C ALA A 264 22.10 32.73 41.74
N PHE A 265 21.44 33.53 40.92
CA PHE A 265 20.77 33.08 39.70
C PHE A 265 21.81 32.59 38.66
N GLU A 266 22.84 33.35 38.37
CA GLU A 266 23.89 33.00 37.41
C GLU A 266 24.67 31.75 37.86
N THR A 267 25.01 31.68 39.13
CA THR A 267 25.71 30.52 39.68
C THR A 267 24.88 29.24 39.58
N MET A 268 23.59 29.32 39.87
CA MET A 268 22.66 28.20 39.77
C MET A 268 22.49 27.77 38.30
N LYS A 269 22.36 28.71 37.40
CA LYS A 269 22.26 28.48 35.96
C LYS A 269 23.48 27.70 35.42
N ASN A 270 24.67 28.13 35.81
CA ASN A 270 25.91 27.44 35.44
C ASN A 270 26.01 26.04 36.03
N ARG A 271 25.61 25.85 37.29
CA ARG A 271 25.54 24.52 37.92
C ARG A 271 24.57 23.59 37.18
N LEU A 272 23.36 24.08 36.89
CA LEU A 272 22.37 23.30 36.13
C LEU A 272 22.87 22.94 34.75
N ALA A 273 23.53 23.89 34.05
CA ALA A 273 24.10 23.64 32.73
C ALA A 273 25.15 22.52 32.76
N ASN A 274 26.00 22.50 33.79
CA ASN A 274 27.00 21.45 33.99
C ASN A 274 26.34 20.11 34.33
N TYR A 275 25.36 20.09 35.23
CA TYR A 275 24.62 18.86 35.56
C TYR A 275 23.80 18.35 34.38
N LYS A 276 23.22 19.25 33.56
CA LYS A 276 22.54 18.86 32.33
C LYS A 276 23.48 18.17 31.36
N LYS A 277 24.68 18.73 31.15
CA LYS A 277 25.71 18.11 30.29
C LYS A 277 26.11 16.72 30.81
N MET A 278 26.38 16.60 32.11
CA MET A 278 26.70 15.33 32.74
C MET A 278 25.54 14.35 32.66
N SER A 279 24.31 14.83 32.86
CA SER A 279 23.13 14.01 32.81
C SER A 279 22.78 13.51 31.41
N ASN A 280 23.10 14.27 30.36
CA ASN A 280 22.96 13.78 28.99
C ASN A 280 23.86 12.54 28.76
N LEU A 281 25.11 12.60 29.25
CA LEU A 281 25.99 11.42 29.18
C LEU A 281 25.45 10.25 30.02
N ILE A 282 24.84 10.52 31.17
CA ILE A 282 24.22 9.49 32.01
C ILE A 282 23.01 8.88 31.32
N ILE A 283 22.21 9.70 30.60
CA ILE A 283 21.08 9.23 29.79
C ILE A 283 21.58 8.29 28.68
N ASP A 284 22.64 8.70 28.00
CA ASP A 284 23.25 7.87 26.95
C ASP A 284 23.78 6.54 27.52
N LEU A 285 24.39 6.58 28.68
CA LEU A 285 24.87 5.39 29.39
C LEU A 285 23.77 4.44 29.86
N LYS A 286 22.54 4.93 30.06
CA LYS A 286 21.41 4.11 30.43
C LYS A 286 20.70 3.48 29.21
N SER A 287 21.26 3.57 28.01
CA SER A 287 20.73 2.84 26.89
C SER A 287 20.76 1.32 27.14
N ASP A 288 19.79 0.61 26.59
CA ASP A 288 19.71 -0.85 26.67
C ASP A 288 20.93 -1.56 26.07
N ALA A 289 21.76 -0.80 25.35
CA ALA A 289 23.03 -1.27 24.83
C ALA A 289 24.08 -1.60 25.89
N MET A 290 24.00 -0.95 27.04
CA MET A 290 25.02 -1.07 28.11
C MET A 290 24.82 -2.31 28.96
N LYS A 291 25.51 -3.38 28.65
CA LYS A 291 25.51 -4.63 29.42
C LYS A 291 26.52 -4.61 30.57
N SER A 292 26.45 -5.61 31.44
CA SER A 292 27.28 -5.73 32.64
C SER A 292 28.77 -5.68 32.37
N HIS A 293 29.24 -6.23 31.24
CA HIS A 293 30.65 -6.20 30.88
C HIS A 293 31.12 -4.81 30.40
N HIS A 294 30.23 -4.04 29.74
CA HIS A 294 30.51 -2.66 29.37
C HIS A 294 30.62 -1.76 30.60
N TRP A 295 29.67 -1.93 31.55
CA TRP A 295 29.69 -1.20 32.81
C TRP A 295 30.98 -1.50 33.60
N ARG A 296 31.41 -2.75 33.66
CA ARG A 296 32.65 -3.11 34.34
C ARG A 296 33.86 -2.36 33.75
N LYS A 297 33.99 -2.39 32.42
CA LYS A 297 35.07 -1.65 31.72
C LYS A 297 35.00 -0.14 31.94
N LEU A 298 33.76 0.42 31.97
CA LEU A 298 33.57 1.84 32.17
C LEU A 298 33.91 2.25 33.62
N LEU A 299 33.41 1.54 34.61
CA LEU A 299 33.66 1.82 36.02
C LEU A 299 35.14 1.72 36.38
N GLU A 300 35.89 0.77 35.79
CA GLU A 300 37.36 0.68 35.89
C GLU A 300 38.03 1.94 35.35
N LYS A 301 37.61 2.42 34.16
CA LYS A 301 38.15 3.64 33.57
C LYS A 301 37.84 4.90 34.39
N LEU A 302 36.64 4.98 34.97
CA LEU A 302 36.19 6.08 35.84
C LEU A 302 36.73 5.98 37.26
N ARG A 303 37.46 4.91 37.63
CA ARG A 303 37.97 4.63 38.98
C ARG A 303 36.88 4.62 40.09
N ILE A 304 35.67 4.22 39.73
CA ILE A 304 34.57 4.08 40.66
C ILE A 304 34.57 2.65 41.22
N LYS A 305 34.66 2.51 42.56
CA LYS A 305 34.74 1.20 43.21
C LYS A 305 33.34 0.58 43.54
N THR A 306 32.29 1.30 43.28
CA THR A 306 30.88 0.89 43.58
C THR A 306 30.40 -0.07 42.49
N SER A 307 29.64 -1.09 42.88
CA SER A 307 29.02 -2.00 41.92
C SER A 307 27.90 -1.31 41.15
N PHE A 308 27.60 -1.78 39.96
CA PHE A 308 26.52 -1.21 39.10
C PHE A 308 25.17 -1.16 39.83
N ASN A 309 24.85 -2.16 40.65
CA ASN A 309 23.55 -2.25 41.36
C ASN A 309 23.39 -1.19 42.44
N GLU A 310 24.49 -0.69 42.97
CA GLU A 310 24.51 0.34 44.05
C GLU A 310 24.86 1.72 43.50
N LEU A 311 25.04 1.86 42.22
CA LEU A 311 25.46 3.10 41.55
C LEU A 311 24.32 4.13 41.56
N GLN A 312 24.58 5.29 42.15
CA GLN A 312 23.66 6.44 42.13
C GLN A 312 24.14 7.48 41.11
N ILE A 313 23.25 8.34 40.65
CA ILE A 313 23.58 9.44 39.73
C ILE A 313 24.62 10.37 40.36
N GLY A 314 24.52 10.59 41.69
CA GLY A 314 25.45 11.40 42.44
C GLY A 314 26.90 10.91 42.38
N HIS A 315 27.16 9.60 42.32
CA HIS A 315 28.48 9.04 42.16
C HIS A 315 29.11 9.38 40.79
N LEU A 316 28.33 9.40 39.75
CA LEU A 316 28.76 9.77 38.43
C LEU A 316 29.02 11.28 38.34
N TRP A 317 28.20 12.10 38.98
CA TRP A 317 28.45 13.54 39.05
C TRP A 317 29.71 13.88 39.83
N ALA A 318 29.97 13.16 40.94
CA ALA A 318 31.17 13.32 41.76
C ALA A 318 32.45 12.89 41.01
N ALA A 319 32.34 11.94 40.09
CA ALA A 319 33.46 11.49 39.26
C ALA A 319 33.78 12.44 38.10
N GLU A 320 33.10 13.58 37.98
CA GLU A 320 33.28 14.58 36.91
C GLU A 320 33.35 13.94 35.50
N ILE A 321 32.31 13.16 35.17
CA ILE A 321 32.29 12.35 33.94
C ILE A 321 32.53 13.14 32.65
N LEU A 322 32.37 14.47 32.66
CA LEU A 322 32.70 15.32 31.49
C LEU A 322 34.18 15.25 31.11
N ARG A 323 35.08 15.01 32.06
CA ARG A 323 36.53 14.83 31.79
C ARG A 323 36.82 13.53 31.06
N HIS A 324 35.92 12.56 31.16
CA HIS A 324 36.05 11.22 30.57
C HIS A 324 35.08 11.01 29.40
N GLU A 325 34.57 12.08 28.81
CA GLU A 325 33.53 12.04 27.75
C GLU A 325 33.94 11.13 26.56
N HIS A 326 35.20 11.22 26.09
CA HIS A 326 35.70 10.37 25.02
C HIS A 326 35.65 8.89 25.37
N ALA A 327 36.12 8.53 26.58
CA ALA A 327 36.14 7.14 27.04
C ALA A 327 34.72 6.58 27.19
N ILE A 328 33.78 7.42 27.60
CA ILE A 328 32.34 7.08 27.70
C ILE A 328 31.76 6.86 26.32
N LYS A 329 31.99 7.79 25.39
CA LYS A 329 31.50 7.68 24.02
C LYS A 329 32.08 6.48 23.30
N ASP A 330 33.33 6.14 23.49
CA ASP A 330 33.94 4.93 22.92
C ASP A 330 33.25 3.66 23.41
N VAL A 331 32.96 3.57 24.71
CA VAL A 331 32.28 2.41 25.28
C VAL A 331 30.84 2.35 24.81
N LEU A 332 30.16 3.50 24.72
CA LEU A 332 28.78 3.59 24.19
C LEU A 332 28.71 3.18 22.72
N THR A 333 29.68 3.62 21.91
CA THR A 333 29.74 3.25 20.49
C THR A 333 29.89 1.75 20.32
N VAL A 334 30.79 1.14 21.13
CA VAL A 334 30.94 -0.33 21.13
C VAL A 334 29.67 -1.01 21.58
N ALA A 335 29.09 -0.56 22.70
CA ALA A 335 27.87 -1.16 23.25
C ALA A 335 26.68 -1.01 22.28
N THR A 336 26.52 0.14 21.63
CA THR A 336 25.46 0.37 20.64
C THR A 336 25.69 -0.50 19.40
N GLY A 337 26.92 -0.60 18.94
CA GLY A 337 27.27 -1.48 17.82
C GLY A 337 27.00 -2.96 18.12
N GLU A 338 27.35 -3.42 19.32
CA GLU A 338 27.04 -4.78 19.77
C GLU A 338 25.53 -5.01 19.91
N LEU A 339 24.77 -4.04 20.45
CA LEU A 339 23.32 -4.15 20.58
C LEU A 339 22.62 -4.25 19.22
N VAL A 340 23.07 -3.45 18.24
CA VAL A 340 22.50 -3.53 16.88
C VAL A 340 22.71 -4.93 16.32
N LEU A 341 23.92 -5.48 16.42
CA LEU A 341 24.19 -6.84 15.96
C LEU A 341 23.37 -7.88 16.72
N GLU A 342 23.25 -7.74 18.03
CA GLU A 342 22.47 -8.65 18.87
C GLU A 342 20.98 -8.61 18.51
N ASN A 343 20.41 -7.41 18.33
CA ASN A 343 19.00 -7.26 17.94
C ASN A 343 18.74 -7.86 16.56
N MET A 344 19.64 -7.62 15.59
CA MET A 344 19.54 -8.23 14.28
C MET A 344 19.64 -9.76 14.37
N LEU A 345 20.58 -10.27 15.15
CA LEU A 345 20.76 -11.72 15.35
C LEU A 345 19.56 -12.35 16.09
N ASN A 346 19.06 -11.67 17.12
CA ASN A 346 17.87 -12.13 17.84
C ASN A 346 16.61 -12.08 16.97
N GLY A 347 16.45 -11.04 16.15
CA GLY A 347 15.38 -10.97 15.16
C GLY A 347 15.40 -12.17 14.20
N ILE A 348 16.57 -12.54 13.72
CA ILE A 348 16.74 -13.74 12.87
C ILE A 348 16.41 -15.02 13.66
N LYS A 349 16.89 -15.15 14.90
CA LYS A 349 16.63 -16.31 15.76
C LYS A 349 15.14 -16.47 16.07
N GLU A 350 14.47 -15.39 16.47
CA GLU A 350 13.04 -15.39 16.82
C GLU A 350 12.18 -15.68 15.59
N PHE A 351 12.49 -15.02 14.46
CA PHE A 351 11.76 -15.25 13.23
C PHE A 351 11.84 -16.71 12.79
N TRP A 352 13.03 -17.25 12.64
CA TRP A 352 13.21 -18.63 12.16
C TRP A 352 12.87 -19.68 13.23
N GLY A 353 12.97 -19.32 14.50
CA GLY A 353 12.52 -20.17 15.61
C GLY A 353 11.01 -20.35 15.67
N ALA A 354 10.24 -19.39 15.21
CA ALA A 354 8.78 -19.41 15.19
C ALA A 354 8.20 -19.67 13.78
N PHE A 355 9.05 -19.72 12.75
CA PHE A 355 8.57 -19.82 11.37
C PHE A 355 8.09 -21.23 11.06
N GLU A 356 6.81 -21.32 10.72
CA GLU A 356 6.17 -22.55 10.23
C GLU A 356 6.00 -22.49 8.71
N LEU A 357 6.26 -23.61 8.05
CA LEU A 357 6.02 -23.75 6.62
C LEU A 357 4.53 -23.64 6.32
N GLU A 358 4.16 -22.78 5.37
CA GLU A 358 2.80 -22.71 4.87
C GLU A 358 2.48 -23.97 4.08
N LEU A 359 1.54 -24.76 4.59
CA LEU A 359 1.16 -26.05 4.02
C LEU A 359 -0.27 -26.03 3.51
N VAL A 360 -0.46 -26.26 2.23
CA VAL A 360 -1.77 -26.34 1.57
C VAL A 360 -2.12 -27.78 1.26
N ARG A 361 -3.37 -28.16 1.47
CA ARG A 361 -3.87 -29.51 1.12
C ARG A 361 -3.82 -29.70 -0.39
N TYR A 362 -3.19 -30.79 -0.80
CA TYR A 362 -3.18 -31.25 -2.18
C TYR A 362 -3.98 -32.54 -2.27
N GLN A 363 -5.17 -32.43 -2.86
CA GLN A 363 -6.14 -33.54 -2.93
C GLN A 363 -6.34 -34.21 -1.55
N SER A 364 -6.51 -35.52 -1.51
CA SER A 364 -6.58 -36.34 -0.27
C SER A 364 -5.23 -36.95 0.14
N LYS A 365 -4.14 -36.69 -0.61
CA LYS A 365 -2.87 -37.43 -0.47
C LYS A 365 -1.93 -36.83 0.56
N CYS A 366 -1.61 -35.56 0.45
CA CYS A 366 -0.64 -34.87 1.31
C CYS A 366 -0.90 -33.36 1.38
N LYS A 367 -0.04 -32.67 2.13
CA LYS A 367 0.04 -31.19 2.12
C LYS A 367 1.30 -30.79 1.37
N LEU A 368 1.23 -29.72 0.57
CA LEU A 368 2.36 -29.16 -0.16
C LEU A 368 2.79 -27.83 0.44
N ILE A 369 4.06 -27.49 0.27
CA ILE A 369 4.61 -26.22 0.71
C ILE A 369 4.22 -25.12 -0.26
N ARG A 370 3.78 -23.97 0.28
CA ARG A 370 3.41 -22.75 -0.44
C ARG A 370 4.23 -21.56 0.06
N GLY A 371 4.12 -20.42 -0.61
CA GLY A 371 4.79 -19.17 -0.16
C GLY A 371 6.30 -19.16 -0.45
N TRP A 372 6.75 -19.82 -1.49
CA TRP A 372 8.16 -19.98 -1.81
C TRP A 372 8.90 -18.66 -2.04
N ASP A 373 8.28 -17.70 -2.71
CA ASP A 373 8.94 -16.44 -3.08
C ASP A 373 9.25 -15.60 -1.84
N GLU A 374 8.29 -15.51 -0.91
CA GLU A 374 8.48 -14.80 0.35
C GLU A 374 9.50 -15.52 1.24
N PHE A 375 9.46 -16.83 1.24
CA PHE A 375 10.39 -17.67 2.00
C PHE A 375 11.85 -17.48 1.53
N PHE A 376 12.09 -17.56 0.22
CA PHE A 376 13.41 -17.36 -0.34
C PHE A 376 13.91 -15.92 -0.21
N ALA A 377 13.03 -14.95 -0.44
CA ALA A 377 13.37 -13.54 -0.25
C ALA A 377 13.83 -13.26 1.19
N LYS A 378 13.17 -13.88 2.17
CA LYS A 378 13.56 -13.74 3.59
C LYS A 378 14.88 -14.45 3.92
N ILE A 379 15.11 -15.63 3.36
CA ILE A 379 16.40 -16.33 3.53
C ILE A 379 17.55 -15.47 2.96
N ASP A 380 17.39 -14.97 1.75
CA ASP A 380 18.42 -14.18 1.06
C ASP A 380 18.66 -12.84 1.78
N GLU A 381 17.60 -12.20 2.29
CA GLU A 381 17.70 -11.01 3.15
C GLU A 381 18.54 -11.30 4.40
N ASP A 382 18.25 -12.39 5.11
CA ASP A 382 18.92 -12.70 6.37
C ASP A 382 20.35 -13.21 6.16
N ILE A 383 20.64 -13.89 5.06
CA ILE A 383 22.04 -14.22 4.65
C ILE A 383 22.83 -12.93 4.39
N ASN A 384 22.23 -11.95 3.70
CA ASN A 384 22.87 -10.66 3.46
C ASN A 384 23.07 -9.89 4.78
N ASN A 385 22.11 -9.93 5.69
CA ASN A 385 22.21 -9.34 7.02
C ASN A 385 23.37 -9.96 7.81
N LEU A 386 23.49 -11.30 7.83
CA LEU A 386 24.62 -11.99 8.48
C LEU A 386 25.96 -11.67 7.83
N SER A 387 26.00 -11.54 6.51
CA SER A 387 27.20 -11.12 5.78
C SER A 387 27.62 -9.70 6.14
N SER A 388 26.66 -8.79 6.28
CA SER A 388 26.88 -7.43 6.75
C SER A 388 27.40 -7.40 8.20
N MET A 389 26.87 -8.27 9.07
CA MET A 389 27.34 -8.39 10.45
C MET A 389 28.82 -8.85 10.51
N LYS A 390 29.26 -9.75 9.62
CA LYS A 390 30.64 -10.20 9.53
C LYS A 390 31.64 -9.09 9.20
N MET A 391 31.18 -8.03 8.52
CA MET A 391 32.00 -6.85 8.22
C MET A 391 32.07 -5.83 9.36
N SER A 392 31.25 -5.98 10.39
CA SER A 392 31.22 -5.06 11.53
C SER A 392 32.48 -5.22 12.40
N PRO A 393 33.08 -4.14 12.93
CA PRO A 393 34.17 -4.19 13.88
C PRO A 393 33.80 -4.87 15.21
N TYR A 394 32.50 -5.02 15.48
CA TYR A 394 31.94 -5.62 16.69
C TYR A 394 31.60 -7.11 16.54
N TYR A 395 31.92 -7.70 15.41
CA TYR A 395 31.59 -9.08 15.04
C TYR A 395 32.11 -10.12 16.04
N LYS A 396 33.33 -9.90 16.61
CA LYS A 396 34.02 -10.87 17.48
C LYS A 396 33.20 -11.32 18.70
N ALA A 397 32.31 -10.47 19.20
CA ALA A 397 31.46 -10.82 20.32
C ALA A 397 30.42 -11.90 20.01
N PHE A 398 30.01 -12.01 18.75
CA PHE A 398 28.91 -12.89 18.28
C PHE A 398 29.39 -13.89 17.20
N GLU A 399 30.68 -14.03 16.95
CA GLU A 399 31.24 -14.80 15.84
C GLU A 399 30.68 -16.22 15.75
N ALA A 400 30.71 -16.97 16.87
CA ALA A 400 30.24 -18.35 16.89
C ALA A 400 28.75 -18.50 16.51
N GLU A 401 27.92 -17.59 16.99
CA GLU A 401 26.48 -17.62 16.73
C GLU A 401 26.15 -17.21 15.30
N ILE A 402 26.82 -16.17 14.80
CA ILE A 402 26.65 -15.71 13.41
C ILE A 402 27.06 -16.80 12.42
N LEU A 403 28.17 -17.45 12.63
CA LEU A 403 28.63 -18.56 11.78
C LEU A 403 27.65 -19.74 11.82
N GLN A 404 27.13 -20.07 12.99
CA GLN A 404 26.15 -21.14 13.14
C GLN A 404 24.86 -20.86 12.37
N TRP A 405 24.37 -19.62 12.43
CA TRP A 405 23.14 -19.23 11.73
C TRP A 405 23.35 -19.08 10.23
N ASP A 406 24.50 -18.59 9.81
CA ASP A 406 24.89 -18.55 8.40
C ASP A 406 24.90 -19.96 7.77
N ASP A 407 25.54 -20.92 8.44
CA ASP A 407 25.51 -22.33 7.99
C ASP A 407 24.10 -22.91 7.93
N LYS A 408 23.25 -22.60 8.92
CA LYS A 408 21.84 -23.04 8.91
C LYS A 408 21.05 -22.43 7.75
N LEU A 409 21.17 -21.13 7.51
CA LEU A 409 20.44 -20.44 6.43
C LEU A 409 20.94 -20.88 5.05
N GLN A 410 22.25 -21.09 4.90
CA GLN A 410 22.83 -21.65 3.67
C GLN A 410 22.29 -23.06 3.38
N LYS A 411 22.23 -23.90 4.39
CA LYS A 411 21.63 -25.24 4.27
C LYS A 411 20.13 -25.16 3.94
N MET A 412 19.39 -24.26 4.59
CA MET A 412 17.98 -24.00 4.24
C MET A 412 17.86 -23.63 2.77
N ARG A 413 18.63 -22.67 2.30
CA ARG A 413 18.60 -22.20 0.91
C ARG A 413 18.80 -23.34 -0.08
N ILE A 414 19.79 -24.18 0.15
CA ILE A 414 20.12 -25.35 -0.71
C ILE A 414 19.00 -26.40 -0.64
N ILE A 415 18.58 -26.79 0.55
CA ILE A 415 17.59 -27.85 0.73
C ILE A 415 16.24 -27.45 0.11
N PHE A 416 15.77 -26.25 0.39
CA PHE A 416 14.47 -25.81 -0.12
C PHE A 416 14.50 -25.45 -1.61
N ASP A 417 15.63 -25.05 -2.16
CA ASP A 417 15.79 -24.88 -3.62
C ASP A 417 15.59 -26.23 -4.34
N ILE A 418 16.24 -27.28 -3.84
CA ILE A 418 16.01 -28.65 -4.37
C ILE A 418 14.56 -29.08 -4.13
N TRP A 419 14.01 -28.77 -2.96
CA TRP A 419 12.64 -29.21 -2.61
C TRP A 419 11.56 -28.57 -3.49
N ILE A 420 11.67 -27.28 -3.81
CA ILE A 420 10.72 -26.63 -4.71
C ILE A 420 10.75 -27.27 -6.09
N ASP A 421 11.94 -27.60 -6.58
CA ASP A 421 12.09 -28.30 -7.86
C ASP A 421 11.49 -29.70 -7.83
N VAL A 422 11.77 -30.47 -6.78
CA VAL A 422 11.18 -31.79 -6.55
C VAL A 422 9.66 -31.71 -6.47
N GLN A 423 9.13 -30.76 -5.68
CA GLN A 423 7.69 -30.59 -5.52
C GLN A 423 6.99 -30.20 -6.82
N ARG A 424 7.55 -29.25 -7.58
CA ARG A 424 7.02 -28.84 -8.89
C ARG A 424 6.99 -29.99 -9.88
N ARG A 425 8.08 -30.72 -9.98
CA ARG A 425 8.19 -31.89 -10.87
C ARG A 425 7.25 -33.02 -10.44
N TRP A 426 7.14 -33.27 -9.15
CA TRP A 426 6.24 -34.28 -8.62
C TRP A 426 4.77 -33.95 -8.90
N VAL A 427 4.33 -32.71 -8.64
CA VAL A 427 2.96 -32.26 -8.93
C VAL A 427 2.65 -32.38 -10.42
N TYR A 428 3.59 -31.98 -11.25
CA TYR A 428 3.45 -32.08 -12.71
C TYR A 428 3.29 -33.52 -13.15
N LEU A 429 4.18 -34.42 -12.73
CA LEU A 429 4.15 -35.80 -13.13
C LEU A 429 3.01 -36.60 -12.48
N GLU A 430 2.62 -36.20 -11.26
CA GLU A 430 1.46 -36.79 -10.55
C GLU A 430 0.19 -36.56 -11.34
N GLY A 431 -0.07 -35.32 -11.75
CA GLY A 431 -1.22 -35.00 -12.57
C GLY A 431 -1.27 -35.76 -13.90
N ILE A 432 -0.11 -36.01 -14.52
CA ILE A 432 0.00 -36.76 -15.77
C ILE A 432 -0.24 -38.24 -15.56
N PHE A 433 0.49 -38.88 -14.65
CA PHE A 433 0.44 -40.31 -14.49
C PHE A 433 -0.85 -40.84 -13.81
N PHE A 434 -1.49 -40.03 -12.97
CA PHE A 434 -2.76 -40.43 -12.36
C PHE A 434 -3.99 -39.92 -13.12
N GLY A 435 -3.84 -38.90 -13.95
CA GLY A 435 -4.92 -38.30 -14.75
C GLY A 435 -5.22 -39.07 -16.07
N SER A 436 -4.28 -39.81 -16.60
CA SER A 436 -4.41 -40.46 -17.92
C SER A 436 -4.10 -41.96 -17.84
N SER A 437 -5.02 -42.81 -18.35
CA SER A 437 -4.81 -44.28 -18.43
C SER A 437 -3.81 -44.63 -19.53
N ASP A 438 -3.87 -43.95 -20.67
CA ASP A 438 -3.10 -44.31 -21.87
C ASP A 438 -1.60 -44.07 -21.67
N ILE A 439 -1.24 -43.01 -20.91
CA ILE A 439 0.17 -42.73 -20.58
C ILE A 439 0.75 -43.75 -19.65
N LYS A 440 -0.05 -44.33 -18.74
CA LYS A 440 0.38 -45.44 -17.86
C LYS A 440 0.77 -46.68 -18.64
N GLU A 441 0.04 -46.99 -19.70
CA GLU A 441 0.33 -48.15 -20.56
C GLU A 441 1.56 -47.91 -21.43
N GLN A 442 1.66 -46.73 -22.00
CA GLN A 442 2.75 -46.35 -22.91
C GLN A 442 4.11 -46.18 -22.19
N LEU A 443 4.10 -45.70 -20.99
CA LEU A 443 5.30 -45.46 -20.16
C LEU A 443 5.25 -46.27 -18.86
N SER A 444 4.97 -47.55 -18.98
CA SER A 444 4.78 -48.47 -17.83
C SER A 444 6.00 -48.54 -16.90
N ASN A 445 7.20 -48.51 -17.41
CA ASN A 445 8.44 -48.54 -16.63
C ASN A 445 8.60 -47.23 -15.80
N GLU A 446 8.37 -46.10 -16.42
CA GLU A 446 8.46 -44.78 -15.80
C GLU A 446 7.33 -44.59 -14.76
N TYR A 447 6.12 -45.10 -15.05
CA TYR A 447 5.02 -45.11 -14.11
C TYR A 447 5.35 -45.94 -12.85
N THR A 448 5.94 -47.12 -12.99
CA THR A 448 6.35 -47.95 -11.86
C THR A 448 7.42 -47.26 -11.00
N ARG A 449 8.38 -46.61 -11.63
CA ARG A 449 9.39 -45.78 -10.93
C ARG A 449 8.77 -44.60 -10.23
N PHE A 450 7.85 -43.92 -10.90
CA PHE A 450 7.15 -42.76 -10.31
C PHE A 450 6.30 -43.17 -9.10
N LYS A 451 5.65 -44.30 -9.12
CA LYS A 451 4.88 -44.84 -7.99
C LYS A 451 5.74 -45.05 -6.74
N GLY A 452 6.98 -45.50 -6.91
CA GLY A 452 7.97 -45.58 -5.83
C GLY A 452 8.32 -44.20 -5.27
N ILE A 453 8.57 -43.23 -6.15
CA ILE A 453 8.87 -41.84 -5.79
C ILE A 453 7.67 -41.16 -5.13
N ASP A 454 6.45 -41.39 -5.62
CA ASP A 454 5.21 -40.87 -5.07
C ASP A 454 5.05 -41.26 -3.59
N ASN A 455 5.21 -42.55 -3.28
CA ASN A 455 5.13 -43.06 -1.92
C ASN A 455 6.19 -42.43 -1.00
N GLU A 456 7.42 -42.27 -1.49
CA GLU A 456 8.49 -41.68 -0.71
C GLU A 456 8.27 -40.16 -0.48
N PHE A 457 7.88 -39.45 -1.51
CA PHE A 457 7.58 -38.02 -1.41
C PHE A 457 6.38 -37.72 -0.51
N VAL A 458 5.28 -38.48 -0.67
CA VAL A 458 4.10 -38.35 0.19
C VAL A 458 4.44 -38.65 1.65
N THR A 459 5.29 -39.65 1.90
CA THR A 459 5.76 -39.95 3.26
C THR A 459 6.59 -38.82 3.84
N LEU A 460 7.48 -38.24 3.04
CA LEU A 460 8.27 -37.06 3.43
C LEU A 460 7.34 -35.89 3.77
N MET A 461 6.37 -35.57 2.90
CA MET A 461 5.43 -34.46 3.13
C MET A 461 4.52 -34.68 4.36
N LYS A 462 4.10 -35.91 4.63
CA LYS A 462 3.35 -36.23 5.85
C LYS A 462 4.19 -36.05 7.12
N LYS A 463 5.48 -36.40 7.10
CA LYS A 463 6.40 -36.14 8.21
C LYS A 463 6.59 -34.64 8.44
N THR A 464 6.78 -33.88 7.36
CA THR A 464 6.90 -32.43 7.42
C THR A 464 5.63 -31.77 7.95
N ALA A 465 4.45 -32.28 7.58
CA ALA A 465 3.16 -31.78 8.06
C ALA A 465 2.92 -32.04 9.56
N GLN A 466 3.58 -33.02 10.15
CA GLN A 466 3.53 -33.28 11.60
C GLN A 466 4.37 -32.31 12.41
N LYS A 467 5.48 -31.84 11.84
CA LYS A 467 6.37 -30.86 12.43
C LYS A 467 6.72 -29.78 11.39
N PRO A 468 5.87 -28.76 11.23
CA PRO A 468 6.02 -27.78 10.16
C PRO A 468 7.07 -26.70 10.44
N MET A 469 7.71 -26.70 11.63
CA MET A 469 8.76 -25.77 11.98
C MET A 469 9.98 -25.97 11.08
N VAL A 470 10.44 -24.93 10.39
CA VAL A 470 11.55 -25.01 9.43
C VAL A 470 12.82 -25.59 10.06
N ILE A 471 13.12 -25.19 11.28
CA ILE A 471 14.32 -25.68 12.01
C ILE A 471 14.27 -27.18 12.24
N ASP A 472 13.11 -27.72 12.62
CA ASP A 472 12.92 -29.17 12.83
C ASP A 472 13.01 -29.94 11.53
N VAL A 473 12.50 -29.37 10.46
CA VAL A 473 12.53 -29.97 9.12
C VAL A 473 13.96 -30.13 8.63
N ILE A 474 14.79 -29.08 8.70
CA ILE A 474 16.18 -29.16 8.26
C ILE A 474 17.07 -30.02 9.16
N ALA A 475 16.69 -30.20 10.42
CA ALA A 475 17.37 -31.08 11.35
C ALA A 475 17.16 -32.59 11.03
N THR A 476 16.24 -32.92 10.10
CA THR A 476 15.97 -34.30 9.71
C THR A 476 17.21 -34.91 9.04
N PRO A 477 17.76 -36.00 9.58
CA PRO A 477 18.98 -36.60 9.04
C PRO A 477 18.75 -37.16 7.64
N GLY A 478 19.65 -36.85 6.71
CA GLY A 478 19.62 -37.37 5.34
C GLY A 478 18.61 -36.69 4.41
N LEU A 479 17.90 -35.66 4.86
CA LEU A 479 16.87 -34.94 4.07
C LEU A 479 17.42 -34.47 2.72
N GLN A 480 18.57 -33.78 2.72
CA GLN A 480 19.19 -33.27 1.51
C GLN A 480 19.48 -34.38 0.50
N LYS A 481 20.11 -35.46 0.93
CA LYS A 481 20.43 -36.61 0.06
C LYS A 481 19.16 -37.28 -0.53
N THR A 482 18.11 -37.35 0.28
CA THR A 482 16.81 -37.88 -0.19
C THR A 482 16.21 -36.99 -1.25
N LEU A 483 16.20 -35.64 -1.06
CA LEU A 483 15.70 -34.69 -2.03
C LEU A 483 16.55 -34.68 -3.31
N GLU A 484 17.86 -34.69 -3.21
CA GLU A 484 18.76 -34.79 -4.36
C GLU A 484 18.49 -36.04 -5.20
N ARG A 485 18.32 -37.20 -4.53
CA ARG A 485 17.96 -38.46 -5.20
C ARG A 485 16.59 -38.39 -5.87
N LEU A 486 15.58 -37.83 -5.19
CA LEU A 486 14.25 -37.65 -5.75
C LEU A 486 14.29 -36.70 -6.94
N ALA A 487 15.05 -35.59 -6.85
CA ALA A 487 15.23 -34.65 -7.95
C ALA A 487 15.82 -35.32 -9.19
N ASP A 488 16.87 -36.15 -9.01
CA ASP A 488 17.53 -36.87 -10.10
C ASP A 488 16.60 -37.92 -10.75
N LEU A 489 15.86 -38.67 -9.93
CA LEU A 489 14.90 -39.64 -10.43
C LEU A 489 13.74 -38.99 -11.19
N LEU A 490 13.19 -37.90 -10.63
CA LEU A 490 12.12 -37.13 -11.29
C LEU A 490 12.61 -36.46 -12.60
N ALA A 491 13.85 -35.98 -12.62
CA ALA A 491 14.46 -35.45 -13.82
C ALA A 491 14.57 -36.50 -14.93
N LYS A 492 14.97 -37.73 -14.58
CA LYS A 492 15.04 -38.84 -15.54
C LYS A 492 13.66 -39.19 -16.09
N ILE A 493 12.64 -39.23 -15.25
CA ILE A 493 11.25 -39.51 -15.70
C ILE A 493 10.74 -38.34 -16.56
N GLN A 494 11.00 -37.11 -16.17
CA GLN A 494 10.59 -35.94 -16.95
C GLN A 494 11.28 -35.93 -18.32
N LYS A 495 12.55 -36.31 -18.40
CA LYS A 495 13.27 -36.44 -19.66
C LYS A 495 12.64 -37.51 -20.54
N ALA A 496 12.36 -38.71 -19.99
CA ALA A 496 11.72 -39.79 -20.73
C ALA A 496 10.32 -39.37 -21.24
N LEU A 497 9.56 -38.63 -20.42
CA LEU A 497 8.29 -38.04 -20.85
C LEU A 497 8.47 -37.00 -21.94
N GLY A 498 9.50 -36.11 -21.82
CA GLY A 498 9.85 -35.16 -22.84
C GLY A 498 10.21 -35.82 -24.18
N ASP A 499 10.99 -36.90 -24.15
CA ASP A 499 11.36 -37.67 -25.35
C ASP A 499 10.13 -38.32 -26.00
N TYR A 500 9.22 -38.84 -25.18
CA TYR A 500 7.93 -39.37 -25.63
C TYR A 500 7.06 -38.26 -26.30
N LEU A 501 6.94 -37.12 -25.67
CA LEU A 501 6.19 -35.98 -26.22
C LEU A 501 6.80 -35.47 -27.53
N GLU A 502 8.12 -35.42 -27.64
CA GLU A 502 8.82 -35.03 -28.84
C GLU A 502 8.54 -36.02 -30.01
N THR A 503 8.49 -37.32 -29.69
CA THR A 503 8.10 -38.35 -30.68
C THR A 503 6.67 -38.14 -31.13
N GLN A 504 5.75 -37.81 -30.24
CA GLN A 504 4.35 -37.51 -30.61
C GLN A 504 4.27 -36.22 -31.48
N ARG A 505 5.03 -35.18 -31.11
CA ARG A 505 5.10 -33.95 -31.93
C ARG A 505 5.64 -34.21 -33.34
N SER A 506 6.63 -35.06 -33.49
CA SER A 506 7.19 -35.39 -34.80
C SER A 506 6.20 -36.14 -35.71
N GLN A 507 5.22 -36.85 -35.12
CA GLN A 507 4.19 -37.54 -35.85
C GLN A 507 3.11 -36.61 -36.41
N PHE A 508 2.74 -35.56 -35.67
CA PHE A 508 1.80 -34.54 -36.08
C PHE A 508 2.39 -33.16 -35.78
N ALA A 509 2.84 -32.47 -36.81
CA ALA A 509 3.64 -31.26 -36.68
C ALA A 509 2.94 -30.09 -35.94
N ARG A 510 1.62 -30.00 -36.00
CA ARG A 510 0.87 -28.95 -35.30
C ARG A 510 0.91 -29.08 -33.78
N PHE A 511 1.32 -30.23 -33.25
CA PHE A 511 1.57 -30.40 -31.82
C PHE A 511 2.75 -29.58 -31.27
N TYR A 512 3.64 -29.11 -32.14
CA TYR A 512 4.74 -28.21 -31.73
C TYR A 512 4.25 -26.86 -31.20
N PHE A 513 3.02 -26.45 -31.56
CA PHE A 513 2.40 -25.21 -31.08
C PHE A 513 1.57 -25.37 -29.80
N VAL A 514 1.49 -26.58 -29.30
CA VAL A 514 0.74 -26.94 -28.11
C VAL A 514 1.72 -27.15 -26.95
N GLY A 515 1.41 -26.62 -25.78
CA GLY A 515 2.19 -26.83 -24.56
C GLY A 515 2.19 -28.30 -24.12
N ASP A 516 3.17 -28.70 -23.29
CA ASP A 516 3.32 -30.09 -22.84
C ASP A 516 2.08 -30.61 -22.11
N ASN A 517 1.47 -29.78 -21.24
CA ASN A 517 0.26 -30.17 -20.50
C ASN A 517 -0.94 -30.36 -21.42
N ASP A 518 -1.14 -29.44 -22.34
CA ASP A 518 -2.24 -29.53 -23.33
C ASP A 518 -2.06 -30.74 -24.24
N LEU A 519 -0.82 -31.03 -24.67
CA LEU A 519 -0.50 -32.18 -25.49
C LEU A 519 -0.81 -33.50 -24.75
N LEU A 520 -0.45 -33.55 -23.46
CA LEU A 520 -0.78 -34.73 -22.64
C LEU A 520 -2.28 -34.93 -22.46
N GLU A 521 -3.04 -33.84 -22.30
CA GLU A 521 -4.50 -33.88 -22.27
C GLU A 521 -5.10 -34.35 -23.58
N ILE A 522 -4.56 -33.88 -24.70
CA ILE A 522 -4.95 -34.35 -26.04
C ILE A 522 -4.68 -35.83 -26.22
N ILE A 523 -3.49 -36.32 -25.87
CA ILE A 523 -3.11 -37.71 -26.01
C ILE A 523 -3.95 -38.59 -25.09
N GLY A 524 -4.18 -38.14 -23.83
CA GLY A 524 -4.97 -38.88 -22.87
C GLY A 524 -6.46 -39.00 -23.20
N ASN A 525 -6.98 -38.13 -24.05
CA ASN A 525 -8.36 -38.11 -24.52
C ASN A 525 -8.45 -38.40 -26.03
N SER A 526 -7.56 -39.19 -26.57
CA SER A 526 -7.40 -39.41 -28.00
C SER A 526 -8.68 -39.89 -28.73
N LYS A 527 -9.62 -40.46 -28.04
CA LYS A 527 -10.91 -40.96 -28.58
C LYS A 527 -12.09 -40.02 -28.35
N ASP A 528 -11.88 -38.94 -27.58
CA ASP A 528 -12.94 -38.00 -27.26
C ASP A 528 -12.75 -36.64 -27.96
N VAL A 529 -13.43 -36.48 -29.08
CA VAL A 529 -13.38 -35.23 -29.85
C VAL A 529 -13.75 -34.01 -29.01
N THR A 530 -14.70 -34.13 -28.08
CA THR A 530 -15.17 -33.02 -27.26
C THR A 530 -14.07 -32.42 -26.37
N ASN A 531 -13.19 -33.25 -25.83
CA ASN A 531 -12.07 -32.82 -25.03
C ASN A 531 -10.90 -32.30 -25.90
N VAL A 532 -10.60 -32.99 -26.99
CA VAL A 532 -9.52 -32.61 -27.90
C VAL A 532 -9.77 -31.25 -28.57
N GLN A 533 -11.01 -30.95 -28.95
CA GLN A 533 -11.37 -29.71 -29.63
C GLN A 533 -11.16 -28.45 -28.81
N ARG A 534 -11.01 -28.55 -27.50
CA ARG A 534 -10.68 -27.38 -26.64
C ARG A 534 -9.33 -26.77 -26.98
N HIS A 535 -8.44 -27.57 -27.55
CA HIS A 535 -7.08 -27.17 -27.91
C HIS A 535 -6.92 -26.80 -29.40
N PHE A 536 -7.97 -26.88 -30.20
CA PHE A 536 -7.92 -26.60 -31.64
C PHE A 536 -7.53 -25.16 -31.96
N SER A 537 -7.88 -24.19 -31.09
CA SER A 537 -7.49 -22.80 -31.25
C SER A 537 -5.96 -22.58 -31.28
N LYS A 538 -5.19 -23.53 -30.74
CA LYS A 538 -3.72 -23.53 -30.72
C LYS A 538 -3.12 -24.25 -31.93
N MET A 539 -3.85 -25.17 -32.56
CA MET A 539 -3.40 -26.02 -33.65
C MET A 539 -3.92 -25.57 -35.04
N PHE A 540 -5.08 -24.94 -35.07
CA PHE A 540 -5.73 -24.52 -36.31
C PHE A 540 -6.10 -23.02 -36.25
N ALA A 541 -6.08 -22.35 -37.36
CA ALA A 541 -6.39 -20.94 -37.45
C ALA A 541 -7.87 -20.64 -37.22
N GLY A 542 -8.77 -21.41 -37.82
CA GLY A 542 -10.20 -21.16 -37.83
C GLY A 542 -11.09 -22.25 -37.26
N ILE A 543 -10.58 -23.47 -37.13
CA ILE A 543 -11.37 -24.59 -36.58
C ILE A 543 -11.45 -24.46 -35.09
N THR A 544 -12.65 -24.37 -34.54
CA THR A 544 -12.88 -24.37 -33.08
C THR A 544 -13.53 -25.65 -32.60
N THR A 545 -14.45 -26.20 -33.36
CA THR A 545 -15.16 -27.44 -33.05
C THR A 545 -15.33 -28.28 -34.31
N LEU A 546 -15.56 -29.58 -34.13
CA LEU A 546 -15.87 -30.49 -35.18
C LEU A 546 -17.32 -31.00 -35.06
N ASN A 547 -17.98 -31.16 -36.16
CA ASN A 547 -19.27 -31.84 -36.20
C ASN A 547 -19.03 -33.34 -36.14
N SER A 548 -19.63 -34.04 -35.23
CA SER A 548 -19.51 -35.47 -35.06
C SER A 548 -20.88 -36.16 -35.02
N GLU A 549 -20.94 -37.33 -35.61
CA GLU A 549 -22.07 -38.23 -35.59
C GLU A 549 -21.68 -39.57 -34.93
N GLU A 550 -22.61 -40.46 -34.72
CA GLU A 550 -22.38 -41.79 -34.11
C GLU A 550 -21.68 -41.72 -32.75
N ASN A 551 -22.20 -40.91 -31.81
CA ASN A 551 -21.63 -40.69 -30.47
C ASN A 551 -20.18 -40.19 -30.47
N GLY A 552 -19.78 -39.44 -31.51
CA GLY A 552 -18.47 -38.82 -31.62
C GLY A 552 -17.44 -39.62 -32.44
N ASP A 553 -17.80 -40.74 -33.00
CA ASP A 553 -16.86 -41.58 -33.76
C ASP A 553 -16.61 -41.14 -35.20
N VAL A 554 -17.62 -40.49 -35.83
CA VAL A 554 -17.52 -39.99 -37.21
C VAL A 554 -17.50 -38.47 -37.24
N VAL A 555 -16.42 -37.92 -37.72
CA VAL A 555 -16.30 -36.48 -37.94
C VAL A 555 -16.75 -36.08 -39.35
N THR A 556 -17.80 -35.28 -39.42
CA THR A 556 -18.47 -34.92 -40.68
C THR A 556 -18.17 -33.54 -41.21
N GLY A 557 -17.70 -32.63 -40.32
CA GLY A 557 -17.44 -31.25 -40.66
C GLY A 557 -16.68 -30.48 -39.62
N MET A 558 -16.41 -29.22 -39.91
CA MET A 558 -15.70 -28.28 -39.04
C MET A 558 -16.52 -27.01 -38.84
N ASN A 559 -16.40 -26.40 -37.67
CA ASN A 559 -17.07 -25.18 -37.31
C ASN A 559 -16.07 -24.09 -36.98
N SER A 560 -16.39 -22.84 -37.35
CA SER A 560 -15.64 -21.69 -36.92
C SER A 560 -16.12 -21.13 -35.56
N ARG A 561 -15.36 -20.19 -35.03
CA ARG A 561 -15.73 -19.46 -33.82
C ARG A 561 -17.04 -18.66 -33.96
N GLU A 562 -17.30 -18.16 -35.15
CA GLU A 562 -18.48 -17.35 -35.52
C GLU A 562 -19.74 -18.19 -35.77
N GLY A 563 -19.62 -19.51 -35.83
CA GLY A 563 -20.74 -20.44 -36.02
C GLY A 563 -20.93 -20.90 -37.47
N GLU A 564 -19.97 -20.62 -38.39
CA GLU A 564 -19.99 -21.17 -39.74
C GLU A 564 -19.65 -22.67 -39.67
N SER A 565 -20.40 -23.48 -40.37
CA SER A 565 -20.19 -24.93 -40.48
C SER A 565 -19.82 -25.31 -41.92
N VAL A 566 -18.74 -26.09 -42.04
CA VAL A 566 -18.28 -26.60 -43.34
C VAL A 566 -18.23 -28.13 -43.31
N ALA A 567 -18.93 -28.77 -44.22
CA ALA A 567 -18.93 -30.22 -44.33
C ALA A 567 -17.65 -30.73 -45.00
N PHE A 568 -17.08 -31.82 -44.50
CA PHE A 568 -15.95 -32.48 -45.12
C PHE A 568 -16.35 -33.23 -46.40
N TYR A 569 -15.43 -33.27 -47.34
CA TYR A 569 -15.60 -34.01 -48.57
C TYR A 569 -15.72 -35.55 -48.34
N LYS A 570 -14.91 -36.04 -47.39
CA LYS A 570 -15.01 -37.42 -46.85
C LYS A 570 -15.05 -37.36 -45.34
N ASN A 571 -15.92 -38.15 -44.74
CA ASN A 571 -15.99 -38.24 -43.29
C ASN A 571 -14.76 -38.98 -42.73
N VAL A 572 -14.34 -38.56 -41.54
CA VAL A 572 -13.20 -39.16 -40.81
C VAL A 572 -13.73 -40.02 -39.68
N LYS A 573 -13.44 -41.31 -39.70
CA LYS A 573 -13.78 -42.25 -38.61
C LYS A 573 -12.62 -42.38 -37.65
N ILE A 574 -12.88 -42.08 -36.37
CA ILE A 574 -11.87 -42.14 -35.31
C ILE A 574 -11.57 -43.56 -34.91
N SER A 575 -12.56 -44.43 -34.90
CA SER A 575 -12.44 -45.84 -34.52
C SER A 575 -11.52 -46.68 -35.41
N GLU A 576 -11.34 -46.25 -36.67
CA GLU A 576 -10.43 -46.89 -37.60
C GLU A 576 -8.96 -46.61 -37.30
N ASP A 577 -8.67 -45.52 -36.54
CA ASP A 577 -7.35 -45.01 -36.27
C ASP A 577 -7.11 -44.93 -34.77
N PRO A 578 -6.33 -45.84 -34.18
CA PRO A 578 -6.15 -45.87 -32.71
C PRO A 578 -5.32 -44.71 -32.18
N SER A 579 -4.57 -44.05 -33.06
CA SER A 579 -3.66 -42.95 -32.68
C SER A 579 -4.20 -41.60 -33.11
N ILE A 580 -4.13 -40.66 -32.18
CA ILE A 580 -4.67 -39.30 -32.35
C ILE A 580 -4.03 -38.56 -33.56
N HIS A 581 -2.75 -38.77 -33.77
CA HIS A 581 -2.02 -38.08 -34.87
C HIS A 581 -2.55 -38.51 -36.26
N ILE A 582 -3.04 -39.71 -36.40
CA ILE A 582 -3.56 -40.24 -37.69
C ILE A 582 -4.88 -39.57 -38.07
N TRP A 583 -5.85 -39.59 -37.16
CA TRP A 583 -7.14 -38.94 -37.47
C TRP A 583 -7.07 -37.41 -37.49
N LEU A 584 -6.20 -36.77 -36.71
CA LEU A 584 -5.96 -35.32 -36.83
C LEU A 584 -5.29 -34.95 -38.17
N THR A 585 -4.38 -35.78 -38.68
CA THR A 585 -3.82 -35.61 -40.01
C THR A 585 -4.89 -35.73 -41.07
N LYS A 586 -5.80 -36.72 -40.95
CA LYS A 586 -6.95 -36.85 -41.83
C LYS A 586 -7.90 -35.65 -41.79
N VAL A 587 -8.12 -35.07 -40.59
CA VAL A 587 -8.91 -33.83 -40.41
C VAL A 587 -8.24 -32.67 -41.13
N GLU A 588 -6.93 -32.51 -40.99
CA GLU A 588 -6.16 -31.48 -41.69
C GLU A 588 -6.25 -31.62 -43.24
N ASP A 589 -6.08 -32.85 -43.71
CA ASP A 589 -6.19 -33.13 -45.16
C ASP A 589 -7.61 -32.88 -45.67
N GLN A 590 -8.65 -33.27 -44.92
CA GLN A 590 -10.05 -33.03 -45.27
C GLN A 590 -10.42 -31.55 -45.22
N MET A 591 -9.86 -30.79 -44.26
CA MET A 591 -10.00 -29.33 -44.20
C MET A 591 -9.56 -28.69 -45.52
N ARG A 592 -8.34 -29.00 -45.99
CA ARG A 592 -7.76 -28.47 -47.22
C ARG A 592 -8.52 -28.94 -48.45
N LEU A 593 -8.78 -30.24 -48.52
CA LEU A 593 -9.47 -30.82 -49.66
C LEU A 593 -10.91 -30.35 -49.82
N SER A 594 -11.63 -30.23 -48.68
CA SER A 594 -13.02 -29.74 -48.68
C SER A 594 -13.11 -28.29 -49.09
N LEU A 595 -12.20 -27.45 -48.66
CA LEU A 595 -12.12 -26.05 -49.09
C LEU A 595 -11.76 -25.95 -50.59
N ALA A 596 -10.80 -26.75 -51.06
CA ALA A 596 -10.41 -26.76 -52.47
C ALA A 596 -11.56 -27.25 -53.35
N THR A 597 -12.26 -28.28 -52.97
CA THR A 597 -13.42 -28.81 -53.69
C THR A 597 -14.59 -27.81 -53.70
N SER A 598 -14.86 -27.19 -52.57
CA SER A 598 -15.88 -26.10 -52.49
C SER A 598 -15.49 -24.91 -53.37
N LEU A 599 -14.23 -24.54 -53.41
CA LEU A 599 -13.74 -23.48 -54.30
C LEU A 599 -13.92 -23.84 -55.78
N GLU A 600 -13.57 -25.03 -56.14
CA GLU A 600 -13.74 -25.52 -57.55
C GLU A 600 -15.22 -25.45 -57.95
N ASN A 601 -16.12 -25.94 -57.10
CA ASN A 601 -17.55 -25.91 -57.35
C ASN A 601 -18.08 -24.48 -57.44
N SER A 602 -17.68 -23.63 -56.47
CA SER A 602 -18.08 -22.22 -56.45
C SER A 602 -17.59 -21.45 -57.69
N VAL A 603 -16.33 -21.59 -58.04
CA VAL A 603 -15.75 -20.91 -59.25
C VAL A 603 -16.44 -21.39 -60.53
N ARG A 604 -16.66 -22.70 -60.66
CA ARG A 604 -17.37 -23.27 -61.85
C ARG A 604 -18.78 -22.71 -61.91
N GLN A 605 -19.52 -22.69 -60.85
CA GLN A 605 -20.89 -22.16 -60.79
C GLN A 605 -20.96 -20.67 -61.11
N ILE A 606 -20.06 -19.88 -60.55
CA ILE A 606 -19.97 -18.44 -60.79
C ILE A 606 -19.62 -18.16 -62.28
N LEU A 607 -18.63 -18.85 -62.82
CA LEU A 607 -18.23 -18.67 -64.24
C LEU A 607 -19.38 -19.04 -65.16
N THR A 608 -20.12 -20.12 -64.93
CA THR A 608 -21.29 -20.50 -65.79
C THR A 608 -22.43 -19.47 -65.67
N LEU A 609 -22.66 -18.88 -64.53
CA LEU A 609 -23.67 -17.83 -64.32
C LEU A 609 -23.28 -16.51 -65.00
N ILE A 610 -21.99 -16.17 -64.99
CA ILE A 610 -21.50 -14.95 -65.65
C ILE A 610 -21.44 -15.05 -67.15
N GLU A 611 -21.11 -16.22 -67.74
CA GLU A 611 -21.05 -16.45 -69.16
C GLU A 611 -22.44 -16.55 -69.88
N GLY A 612 -23.46 -16.87 -69.09
CA GLY A 612 -24.85 -17.06 -69.54
C GLY A 612 -25.79 -15.85 -69.47
N SER A 613 -25.35 -14.68 -69.05
CA SER A 613 -26.31 -13.62 -68.66
C SER A 613 -25.85 -12.20 -68.94
N GLU A 614 -26.81 -11.32 -69.36
CA GLU A 614 -26.71 -9.88 -69.31
C GLU A 614 -26.57 -9.37 -67.88
N ASP A 615 -25.72 -8.33 -67.59
CA ASP A 615 -25.38 -7.74 -66.27
C ASP A 615 -26.62 -7.08 -65.62
N ASN A 616 -27.66 -7.84 -65.26
CA ASN A 616 -28.83 -7.36 -64.56
C ASN A 616 -28.74 -7.52 -63.03
N ALA A 617 -29.25 -6.57 -62.27
CA ALA A 617 -29.24 -6.57 -60.81
C ALA A 617 -29.88 -7.81 -60.19
N GLU A 618 -30.97 -8.33 -60.81
CA GLU A 618 -31.66 -9.57 -60.37
C GLU A 618 -30.78 -10.80 -60.45
N GLN A 619 -29.89 -10.85 -61.44
CA GLN A 619 -28.98 -11.98 -61.62
C GLN A 619 -27.83 -11.91 -60.61
N GLN A 620 -27.35 -10.71 -60.29
CA GLN A 620 -26.36 -10.53 -59.24
C GLN A 620 -26.92 -10.90 -57.90
N GLU A 621 -28.21 -10.61 -57.65
CA GLU A 621 -28.85 -11.04 -56.41
C GLU A 621 -28.98 -12.57 -56.33
N LYS A 622 -29.38 -13.25 -57.40
CA LYS A 622 -29.40 -14.72 -57.47
C LYS A 622 -28.00 -15.31 -57.28
N LEU A 623 -27.00 -14.73 -57.90
CA LEU A 623 -25.61 -15.13 -57.75
C LEU A 623 -25.15 -15.05 -56.28
N LEU A 624 -25.44 -13.93 -55.60
CA LEU A 624 -25.09 -13.74 -54.22
C LEU A 624 -25.85 -14.71 -53.30
N GLN A 625 -27.10 -15.03 -53.60
CA GLN A 625 -27.89 -15.98 -52.84
C GLN A 625 -27.34 -17.42 -52.94
N GLU A 626 -27.00 -17.86 -54.14
CA GLU A 626 -26.40 -19.18 -54.37
C GLU A 626 -25.00 -19.31 -53.77
N ILE A 627 -24.18 -18.27 -53.87
CA ILE A 627 -22.83 -18.23 -53.28
C ILE A 627 -22.89 -18.19 -51.74
N SER A 628 -23.97 -17.65 -51.14
CA SER A 628 -24.10 -17.57 -49.71
C SER A 628 -24.10 -18.94 -48.99
N GLU A 629 -24.38 -20.01 -49.68
CA GLU A 629 -24.32 -21.38 -49.19
C GLU A 629 -22.89 -21.90 -49.00
N TYR A 630 -21.93 -21.34 -49.71
CA TYR A 630 -20.51 -21.69 -49.56
C TYR A 630 -19.87 -21.01 -48.33
N PRO A 631 -18.74 -21.57 -47.80
CA PRO A 631 -18.00 -20.90 -46.75
C PRO A 631 -17.57 -19.49 -47.16
N ALA A 632 -17.54 -18.57 -46.24
CA ALA A 632 -17.16 -17.18 -46.50
C ALA A 632 -15.79 -17.04 -47.17
N GLN A 633 -14.82 -17.83 -46.77
CA GLN A 633 -13.50 -17.90 -47.34
C GLN A 633 -13.52 -18.29 -48.83
N VAL A 634 -14.31 -19.30 -49.18
CA VAL A 634 -14.49 -19.74 -50.55
C VAL A 634 -15.17 -18.70 -51.42
N VAL A 635 -16.19 -18.03 -50.88
CA VAL A 635 -16.90 -16.96 -51.56
C VAL A 635 -15.97 -15.78 -51.88
N LEU A 636 -15.19 -15.36 -50.93
CA LEU A 636 -14.20 -14.28 -51.11
C LEU A 636 -13.19 -14.62 -52.17
N LEU A 637 -12.62 -15.84 -52.16
CA LEU A 637 -11.66 -16.30 -53.16
C LEU A 637 -12.29 -16.39 -54.54
N SER A 638 -13.50 -16.91 -54.68
CA SER A 638 -14.22 -17.00 -55.95
C SER A 638 -14.45 -15.62 -56.57
N MET A 639 -14.85 -14.64 -55.72
CA MET A 639 -15.06 -13.27 -56.21
C MET A 639 -13.75 -12.58 -56.58
N GLN A 640 -12.67 -12.86 -55.91
CA GLN A 640 -11.34 -12.38 -56.23
C GLN A 640 -10.83 -12.97 -57.58
N VAL A 641 -11.06 -14.25 -57.81
CA VAL A 641 -10.74 -14.90 -59.10
C VAL A 641 -11.54 -14.29 -60.23
N VAL A 642 -12.83 -14.08 -60.04
CA VAL A 642 -13.70 -13.46 -61.06
C VAL A 642 -13.27 -12.03 -61.35
N TRP A 643 -13.00 -11.23 -60.32
CA TRP A 643 -12.52 -9.85 -60.54
C TRP A 643 -11.20 -9.82 -61.32
N SER A 644 -10.22 -10.65 -60.91
CA SER A 644 -8.93 -10.74 -61.57
C SER A 644 -9.10 -11.15 -63.05
N SER A 645 -9.96 -12.13 -63.34
CA SER A 645 -10.27 -12.58 -64.66
C SER A 645 -10.92 -11.51 -65.56
N LYS A 646 -11.90 -10.76 -64.96
CA LYS A 646 -12.57 -9.65 -65.67
C LYS A 646 -11.61 -8.50 -66.01
N VAL A 647 -10.75 -8.13 -65.06
CA VAL A 647 -9.74 -7.09 -65.25
C VAL A 647 -8.72 -7.53 -66.31
N GLU A 648 -8.22 -8.76 -66.31
CA GLU A 648 -7.31 -9.30 -67.31
C GLU A 648 -7.93 -9.30 -68.71
N LYS A 649 -9.18 -9.78 -68.82
CA LYS A 649 -9.91 -9.75 -70.09
C LYS A 649 -10.12 -8.33 -70.64
N ALA A 650 -10.41 -7.40 -69.72
CA ALA A 650 -10.57 -5.98 -70.08
C ALA A 650 -9.27 -5.36 -70.61
N LEU A 651 -8.13 -5.72 -69.96
CA LEU A 651 -6.80 -5.24 -70.34
C LEU A 651 -6.29 -5.91 -71.62
N GLU A 652 -6.66 -7.16 -71.90
CA GLU A 652 -6.35 -7.84 -73.22
C GLU A 652 -7.05 -7.20 -74.40
N GLY A 653 -8.21 -6.61 -74.18
CA GLY A 653 -8.96 -5.86 -75.20
C GLY A 653 -8.35 -4.53 -75.66
N GLY A 654 -7.35 -4.05 -74.88
CA GLY A 654 -6.56 -2.84 -75.18
C GLY A 654 -7.34 -1.52 -75.17
N VAL A 655 -8.56 -1.51 -74.67
CA VAL A 655 -9.43 -0.32 -74.64
C VAL A 655 -9.79 0.00 -73.19
N THR A 656 -9.57 1.23 -72.74
CA THR A 656 -9.88 1.72 -71.42
C THR A 656 -11.38 1.63 -71.08
N ASP A 657 -12.26 1.64 -72.06
CA ASP A 657 -13.71 1.53 -71.84
C ASP A 657 -14.09 0.15 -71.29
N ASN A 658 -13.36 -0.89 -71.58
CA ASN A 658 -13.58 -2.22 -71.02
C ASN A 658 -13.35 -2.25 -69.48
N LEU A 659 -12.38 -1.45 -68.99
CA LEU A 659 -12.19 -1.31 -67.52
C LEU A 659 -13.35 -0.57 -66.88
N ASN A 660 -13.96 0.39 -67.51
CA ASN A 660 -15.16 1.07 -66.99
C ASN A 660 -16.33 0.10 -66.81
N GLN A 661 -16.44 -0.92 -67.71
CA GLN A 661 -17.45 -1.97 -67.50
C GLN A 661 -17.18 -2.79 -66.22
N VAL A 662 -15.93 -3.07 -65.95
CA VAL A 662 -15.53 -3.75 -64.72
C VAL A 662 -15.85 -2.88 -63.49
N VAL A 663 -15.58 -1.55 -63.54
CA VAL A 663 -15.97 -0.61 -62.47
C VAL A 663 -17.47 -0.63 -62.27
N ASN A 664 -18.25 -0.60 -63.33
CA ASN A 664 -19.72 -0.64 -63.23
C ASN A 664 -20.22 -1.95 -62.61
N TYR A 665 -19.63 -3.09 -62.98
CA TYR A 665 -19.91 -4.38 -62.40
C TYR A 665 -19.64 -4.36 -60.86
N VAL A 666 -18.50 -3.90 -60.45
CA VAL A 666 -18.15 -3.79 -58.99
C VAL A 666 -19.09 -2.88 -58.25
N LEU A 667 -19.46 -1.73 -58.86
CA LEU A 667 -20.41 -0.78 -58.23
C LEU A 667 -21.81 -1.35 -58.10
N LYS A 668 -22.30 -2.08 -59.12
CA LYS A 668 -23.61 -2.74 -59.04
C LYS A 668 -23.62 -3.81 -57.97
N THR A 669 -22.58 -4.64 -57.89
CA THR A 669 -22.43 -5.67 -56.86
C THR A 669 -22.36 -5.06 -55.48
N LEU A 670 -21.62 -3.95 -55.28
CA LEU A 670 -21.60 -3.21 -54.03
C LEU A 670 -22.99 -2.66 -53.61
N GLY A 671 -23.75 -2.15 -54.59
CA GLY A 671 -25.10 -1.68 -54.35
C GLY A 671 -26.02 -2.79 -53.82
N VAL A 672 -25.99 -3.96 -54.47
CA VAL A 672 -26.79 -5.11 -54.05
C VAL A 672 -26.34 -5.62 -52.68
N LEU A 673 -25.04 -5.70 -52.43
CA LEU A 673 -24.51 -6.09 -51.12
C LEU A 673 -24.90 -5.11 -50.00
N ALA A 674 -24.83 -3.80 -50.29
CA ALA A 674 -25.19 -2.76 -49.32
C ALA A 674 -26.69 -2.82 -48.95
N GLU A 675 -27.56 -3.08 -49.91
CA GLU A 675 -29.00 -3.29 -49.65
C GLU A 675 -29.22 -4.56 -48.81
N LYS A 676 -28.55 -5.64 -49.14
CA LYS A 676 -28.69 -6.92 -48.41
C LYS A 676 -28.24 -6.86 -46.96
N VAL A 677 -27.15 -6.16 -46.66
CA VAL A 677 -26.65 -6.00 -45.29
C VAL A 677 -27.65 -5.26 -44.37
N LEU A 678 -28.50 -4.37 -44.96
CA LEU A 678 -29.52 -3.65 -44.24
C LEU A 678 -30.75 -4.50 -43.88
N THR A 679 -30.89 -5.68 -44.48
CA THR A 679 -32.00 -6.60 -44.18
C THR A 679 -31.71 -7.41 -42.92
N ASP A 680 -32.72 -8.09 -42.37
CA ASP A 680 -32.56 -8.94 -41.23
C ASP A 680 -31.90 -10.27 -41.64
N LEU A 681 -30.60 -10.41 -41.36
CA LEU A 681 -29.76 -11.53 -41.73
C LEU A 681 -29.22 -12.24 -40.47
N ARG A 682 -28.98 -13.54 -40.58
CA ARG A 682 -28.20 -14.27 -39.59
C ARG A 682 -26.81 -13.64 -39.45
N LYS A 683 -26.24 -13.69 -38.25
CA LYS A 683 -24.96 -13.05 -37.93
C LYS A 683 -23.83 -13.51 -38.84
N ASP A 684 -23.72 -14.80 -39.12
CA ASP A 684 -22.71 -15.38 -39.98
C ASP A 684 -22.81 -14.89 -41.44
N VAL A 685 -24.05 -14.82 -41.97
CA VAL A 685 -24.31 -14.31 -43.35
C VAL A 685 -24.03 -12.82 -43.44
N ARG A 686 -24.41 -12.05 -42.43
CA ARG A 686 -24.09 -10.61 -42.38
C ARG A 686 -22.60 -10.37 -42.42
N GLN A 687 -21.81 -11.09 -41.59
CA GLN A 687 -20.36 -10.98 -41.60
C GLN A 687 -19.73 -11.38 -42.96
N LYS A 688 -20.27 -12.39 -43.64
CA LYS A 688 -19.84 -12.74 -45.02
C LYS A 688 -20.01 -11.56 -45.96
N TYR A 689 -21.17 -10.91 -45.92
CA TYR A 689 -21.42 -9.77 -46.80
C TYR A 689 -20.57 -8.54 -46.43
N GLU A 690 -20.32 -8.31 -45.16
CA GLU A 690 -19.39 -7.23 -44.69
C GLU A 690 -17.97 -7.46 -45.24
N GLN A 691 -17.49 -8.69 -45.20
CA GLN A 691 -16.19 -9.05 -45.76
C GLN A 691 -16.16 -8.85 -47.28
N LEU A 692 -17.22 -9.25 -47.97
CA LEU A 692 -17.36 -9.02 -49.42
C LEU A 692 -17.37 -7.54 -49.77
N ILE A 693 -18.10 -6.72 -49.04
CA ILE A 693 -18.13 -5.27 -49.23
C ILE A 693 -16.73 -4.68 -49.08
N THR A 694 -15.98 -5.10 -48.06
CA THR A 694 -14.60 -4.65 -47.84
C THR A 694 -13.70 -4.96 -49.04
N ASP A 695 -13.81 -6.17 -49.60
CA ASP A 695 -13.06 -6.56 -50.80
C ASP A 695 -13.51 -5.79 -52.05
N PHE A 696 -14.79 -5.67 -52.26
CA PHE A 696 -15.32 -4.97 -53.44
C PHE A 696 -15.02 -3.46 -53.40
N VAL A 697 -14.96 -2.85 -52.24
CA VAL A 697 -14.51 -1.46 -52.12
C VAL A 697 -13.04 -1.32 -52.56
N HIS A 698 -12.18 -2.23 -52.12
CA HIS A 698 -10.79 -2.26 -52.56
C HIS A 698 -10.70 -2.51 -54.09
N GLN A 699 -11.43 -3.49 -54.61
CA GLN A 699 -11.50 -3.80 -56.07
C GLN A 699 -11.98 -2.61 -56.90
N ARG A 700 -12.99 -1.88 -56.43
CA ARG A 700 -13.49 -0.63 -57.03
C ARG A 700 -12.38 0.42 -57.10
N ASP A 701 -11.70 0.63 -55.99
CA ASP A 701 -10.67 1.68 -55.91
C ASP A 701 -9.44 1.34 -56.79
N VAL A 702 -9.02 0.08 -56.80
CA VAL A 702 -7.98 -0.39 -57.69
C VAL A 702 -8.37 -0.23 -59.16
N THR A 703 -9.56 -0.68 -59.55
CA THR A 703 -10.01 -0.60 -60.96
C THR A 703 -10.18 0.86 -61.41
N ARG A 704 -10.71 1.73 -60.55
CA ARG A 704 -10.75 3.18 -60.80
C ARG A 704 -9.39 3.80 -60.97
N LEU A 705 -8.41 3.37 -60.20
CA LEU A 705 -7.02 3.83 -60.34
C LEU A 705 -6.43 3.41 -61.66
N LEU A 706 -6.64 2.17 -62.11
CA LEU A 706 -6.21 1.68 -63.38
C LEU A 706 -6.85 2.47 -64.58
N VAL A 707 -8.14 2.76 -64.49
CA VAL A 707 -8.84 3.63 -65.44
C VAL A 707 -8.23 5.03 -65.51
N LYS A 708 -8.00 5.64 -64.33
CA LYS A 708 -7.41 6.98 -64.22
C LYS A 708 -6.00 7.07 -64.77
N GLN A 709 -5.22 5.99 -64.67
CA GLN A 709 -3.87 5.91 -65.21
C GLN A 709 -3.81 5.51 -66.69
N GLY A 710 -4.95 5.18 -67.24
CA GLY A 710 -5.04 4.80 -68.67
C GLY A 710 -4.32 3.50 -69.02
N ILE A 711 -4.33 2.52 -68.14
CA ILE A 711 -3.65 1.23 -68.30
C ILE A 711 -4.40 0.40 -69.34
N THR A 712 -3.65 -0.14 -70.30
CA THR A 712 -4.18 -0.93 -71.44
C THR A 712 -3.57 -2.30 -71.54
N SER A 713 -2.59 -2.64 -70.72
CA SER A 713 -1.89 -3.95 -70.81
C SER A 713 -1.84 -4.61 -69.44
N SER A 714 -2.07 -5.91 -69.39
CA SER A 714 -1.88 -6.73 -68.19
C SER A 714 -0.41 -6.83 -67.70
N LYS A 715 0.52 -6.43 -68.56
CA LYS A 715 1.96 -6.43 -68.21
C LYS A 715 2.39 -5.13 -67.49
N ASP A 716 1.52 -4.11 -67.47
CA ASP A 716 1.84 -2.88 -66.74
C ASP A 716 2.01 -3.08 -65.27
N PHE A 717 3.03 -2.44 -64.69
CA PHE A 717 3.34 -2.59 -63.25
C PHE A 717 2.19 -2.11 -62.34
N ALA A 718 1.41 -1.12 -62.80
CA ALA A 718 0.25 -0.64 -62.05
C ALA A 718 -0.79 -1.74 -61.78
N TRP A 719 -0.98 -2.69 -62.66
CA TRP A 719 -1.81 -3.88 -62.43
C TRP A 719 -1.03 -4.96 -61.71
N GLN A 720 0.19 -5.20 -62.09
CA GLN A 720 1.04 -6.23 -61.43
C GLN A 720 1.34 -5.91 -59.97
N TYR A 721 1.25 -4.63 -59.58
CA TYR A 721 1.41 -4.14 -58.21
C TYR A 721 0.41 -4.75 -57.21
N HIS A 722 -0.82 -5.08 -57.71
CA HIS A 722 -1.91 -5.60 -56.88
C HIS A 722 -1.91 -7.12 -56.82
N MET A 723 -2.56 -7.65 -55.79
CA MET A 723 -2.71 -9.08 -55.60
C MET A 723 -3.73 -9.62 -56.59
N ARG A 724 -3.34 -10.61 -57.40
CA ARG A 724 -4.14 -11.19 -58.49
C ARG A 724 -4.33 -12.64 -58.23
N PHE A 725 -5.55 -13.14 -58.50
CA PHE A 725 -5.94 -14.52 -58.24
C PHE A 725 -6.23 -15.23 -59.58
N TYR A 726 -5.44 -16.24 -59.90
CA TYR A 726 -5.56 -16.99 -61.13
C TYR A 726 -6.03 -18.39 -60.84
N TRP A 727 -7.04 -18.84 -61.62
CA TRP A 727 -7.62 -20.14 -61.49
C TRP A 727 -7.21 -21.01 -62.68
N TYR A 728 -6.63 -22.21 -62.41
CA TYR A 728 -6.14 -23.17 -63.36
C TYR A 728 -6.94 -24.46 -63.31
N PRO A 729 -8.06 -24.64 -64.06
CA PRO A 729 -8.93 -25.81 -63.90
C PRO A 729 -8.30 -27.10 -64.44
N LYS A 730 -7.29 -27.04 -65.27
CA LYS A 730 -6.56 -28.19 -65.81
C LYS A 730 -5.53 -28.80 -64.91
N GLU A 731 -5.21 -28.15 -63.78
CA GLU A 731 -4.29 -28.71 -62.82
C GLU A 731 -4.86 -29.95 -62.12
N VAL A 732 -4.06 -30.99 -61.97
CA VAL A 732 -4.47 -32.29 -61.43
C VAL A 732 -4.63 -32.21 -59.94
N ASP A 733 -3.73 -31.50 -59.25
CA ASP A 733 -3.80 -31.32 -57.78
C ASP A 733 -4.80 -30.24 -57.43
N PRO A 734 -5.89 -30.57 -56.68
CA PRO A 734 -6.87 -29.57 -56.29
C PRO A 734 -6.30 -28.40 -55.50
N LEU A 735 -5.24 -28.64 -54.74
CA LEU A 735 -4.57 -27.63 -53.88
C LEU A 735 -3.70 -26.65 -54.69
N LYS A 736 -3.40 -26.94 -55.96
CA LYS A 736 -2.55 -26.11 -56.84
C LYS A 736 -3.34 -25.33 -57.88
N LYS A 737 -4.66 -25.49 -57.92
CA LYS A 737 -5.52 -24.82 -58.92
C LYS A 737 -5.59 -23.31 -58.76
N LEU A 738 -5.43 -22.79 -57.55
CA LEU A 738 -5.43 -21.35 -57.29
C LEU A 738 -4.00 -20.86 -57.10
N LEU A 739 -3.59 -19.96 -57.99
CA LEU A 739 -2.30 -19.28 -57.92
C LEU A 739 -2.54 -17.81 -57.62
N ILE A 740 -1.85 -17.29 -56.63
CA ILE A 740 -1.88 -15.87 -56.25
C ILE A 740 -0.57 -15.24 -56.68
N GLN A 741 -0.67 -14.13 -57.45
CA GLN A 741 0.51 -13.39 -57.90
C GLN A 741 0.46 -11.94 -57.40
N MET A 742 1.59 -11.43 -56.99
CA MET A 742 1.78 -10.03 -56.64
C MET A 742 3.19 -9.60 -57.01
N GLY A 743 3.34 -8.68 -58.00
CA GLY A 743 4.65 -8.43 -58.60
C GLY A 743 5.23 -9.68 -59.24
N ILE A 744 6.44 -10.06 -58.83
CA ILE A 744 7.12 -11.30 -59.27
C ILE A 744 6.82 -12.48 -58.36
N ALA A 745 6.16 -12.27 -57.22
CA ALA A 745 5.90 -13.33 -56.26
C ALA A 745 4.71 -14.20 -56.69
N ASN A 746 4.90 -15.51 -56.55
CA ASN A 746 3.89 -16.49 -56.87
C ASN A 746 3.67 -17.39 -55.67
N PHE A 747 2.41 -17.55 -55.26
CA PHE A 747 2.01 -18.40 -54.15
C PHE A 747 0.83 -19.27 -54.52
N HIS A 748 0.91 -20.56 -54.17
CA HIS A 748 -0.29 -21.38 -54.16
C HIS A 748 -1.06 -21.12 -52.88
N TYR A 749 -2.39 -21.01 -52.97
CA TYR A 749 -3.23 -20.82 -51.78
C TYR A 749 -3.07 -21.97 -50.82
N GLY A 750 -2.94 -21.68 -49.53
CA GLY A 750 -2.61 -22.67 -48.51
C GLY A 750 -3.80 -23.50 -48.03
N PHE A 751 -5.04 -23.07 -48.29
CA PHE A 751 -6.28 -23.73 -47.85
C PHE A 751 -6.39 -24.01 -46.36
N GLU A 752 -5.76 -23.20 -45.53
CA GLU A 752 -6.07 -23.19 -44.08
C GLU A 752 -7.46 -22.57 -43.86
N TYR A 753 -8.31 -23.25 -43.07
CA TYR A 753 -9.64 -22.72 -42.74
C TYR A 753 -9.51 -21.56 -41.76
N LEU A 754 -10.06 -20.42 -42.14
CA LEU A 754 -9.92 -19.15 -41.39
C LEU A 754 -11.23 -18.69 -40.74
N GLY A 755 -12.36 -19.33 -41.08
CA GLY A 755 -13.70 -18.94 -40.59
C GLY A 755 -14.18 -17.61 -41.20
N VAL A 756 -14.99 -16.89 -40.42
CA VAL A 756 -15.61 -15.61 -40.79
C VAL A 756 -15.11 -14.52 -39.88
N GLY A 757 -13.77 -14.40 -39.77
CA GLY A 757 -13.14 -13.38 -38.92
C GLY A 757 -13.25 -11.96 -39.49
N GLU A 758 -12.89 -10.96 -38.69
CA GLU A 758 -12.82 -9.57 -39.14
C GLU A 758 -11.77 -9.42 -40.27
N LYS A 759 -12.10 -8.68 -41.30
CA LYS A 759 -11.19 -8.41 -42.41
C LYS A 759 -10.62 -7.01 -42.30
N LEU A 760 -9.29 -6.90 -42.44
CA LEU A 760 -8.61 -5.61 -42.48
C LEU A 760 -8.98 -4.86 -43.76
N VAL A 761 -9.32 -3.57 -43.63
CA VAL A 761 -9.56 -2.70 -44.78
C VAL A 761 -8.26 -2.49 -45.53
N GLN A 762 -8.28 -2.80 -46.80
CA GLN A 762 -7.10 -2.68 -47.66
C GLN A 762 -6.98 -1.26 -48.24
N THR A 763 -5.89 -0.62 -47.96
CA THR A 763 -5.56 0.75 -48.39
C THR A 763 -4.35 0.74 -49.32
N PRO A 764 -4.04 1.82 -50.04
CA PRO A 764 -2.81 1.91 -50.83
C PRO A 764 -1.53 1.69 -49.98
N LEU A 765 -1.54 2.09 -48.71
CA LEU A 765 -0.43 1.82 -47.78
C LEU A 765 -0.29 0.33 -47.49
N THR A 766 -1.41 -0.34 -47.26
CA THR A 766 -1.44 -1.79 -47.01
C THR A 766 -0.99 -2.56 -48.27
N ASP A 767 -1.42 -2.14 -49.48
CA ASP A 767 -0.96 -2.73 -50.72
C ASP A 767 0.56 -2.62 -50.90
N LYS A 768 1.15 -1.49 -50.56
CA LYS A 768 2.59 -1.28 -50.56
C LYS A 768 3.33 -2.19 -49.58
N CYS A 769 2.79 -2.34 -48.37
CA CYS A 769 3.31 -3.28 -47.40
C CYS A 769 3.22 -4.74 -47.92
N TYR A 770 2.09 -5.13 -48.50
CA TYR A 770 1.90 -6.47 -49.03
C TYR A 770 2.85 -6.76 -50.20
N LEU A 771 3.07 -5.80 -51.09
CA LEU A 771 4.04 -5.97 -52.13
C LEU A 771 5.44 -6.27 -51.58
N THR A 772 5.89 -5.48 -50.60
CA THR A 772 7.21 -5.66 -50.00
C THR A 772 7.34 -7.00 -49.28
N LEU A 773 6.31 -7.35 -48.46
CA LEU A 773 6.29 -8.62 -47.72
C LEU A 773 6.26 -9.84 -48.65
N THR A 774 5.44 -9.81 -49.69
CA THR A 774 5.32 -10.92 -50.65
C THR A 774 6.60 -11.09 -51.47
N GLN A 775 7.26 -10.01 -51.88
CA GLN A 775 8.55 -10.08 -52.58
C GLN A 775 9.63 -10.69 -51.66
N ALA A 776 9.71 -10.27 -50.39
CA ALA A 776 10.67 -10.81 -49.43
C ALA A 776 10.45 -12.33 -49.23
N LEU A 777 9.21 -12.76 -49.03
CA LEU A 777 8.89 -14.18 -48.85
C LEU A 777 9.15 -15.02 -50.10
N HIS A 778 8.87 -14.47 -51.29
CA HIS A 778 9.18 -15.15 -52.54
C HIS A 778 10.68 -15.39 -52.71
N LEU A 779 11.50 -14.41 -52.30
CA LEU A 779 12.95 -14.52 -52.32
C LEU A 779 13.53 -15.32 -51.14
N ARG A 780 12.65 -15.89 -50.31
CA ARG A 780 13.03 -16.67 -49.12
C ARG A 780 13.83 -15.84 -48.11
N MET A 781 13.38 -14.59 -47.89
CA MET A 781 13.89 -13.68 -46.91
C MET A 781 12.82 -13.39 -45.88
N GLY A 782 13.23 -13.04 -44.69
CA GLY A 782 12.35 -12.51 -43.66
C GLY A 782 11.94 -11.07 -43.98
N ALA A 783 10.81 -10.66 -43.47
CA ALA A 783 10.31 -9.28 -43.58
C ALA A 783 10.07 -8.68 -42.19
N ALA A 784 10.41 -7.39 -42.04
CA ALA A 784 10.31 -6.70 -40.74
C ALA A 784 9.52 -5.38 -40.91
N PRO A 785 8.26 -5.33 -40.55
CA PRO A 785 7.49 -4.08 -40.52
C PRO A 785 7.97 -3.17 -39.40
N PHE A 786 8.38 -1.95 -39.77
CA PHE A 786 8.74 -0.90 -38.81
C PHE A 786 7.68 0.19 -38.75
N GLY A 787 7.52 0.75 -37.57
CA GLY A 787 6.61 1.90 -37.34
C GLY A 787 6.28 2.12 -35.88
N PRO A 788 5.61 3.22 -35.54
CA PRO A 788 5.14 3.48 -34.19
C PRO A 788 4.19 2.41 -33.67
N ALA A 789 3.97 2.37 -32.37
CA ALA A 789 2.97 1.51 -31.76
C ALA A 789 1.56 1.84 -32.28
N GLY A 790 0.71 0.83 -32.45
CA GLY A 790 -0.67 1.01 -32.92
C GLY A 790 -0.86 1.27 -34.41
N THR A 791 0.19 1.18 -35.24
CA THR A 791 0.11 1.38 -36.71
C THR A 791 -0.34 0.14 -37.50
N GLY A 792 -0.66 -0.95 -36.80
CA GLY A 792 -1.18 -2.16 -37.45
C GLY A 792 -0.13 -3.08 -38.10
N LYS A 793 1.12 -3.02 -37.62
CA LYS A 793 2.22 -3.87 -38.13
C LYS A 793 1.89 -5.36 -38.07
N THR A 794 1.54 -5.87 -36.92
CA THR A 794 1.20 -7.27 -36.68
C THR A 794 -0.09 -7.67 -37.40
N GLU A 795 -1.10 -6.79 -37.41
CA GLU A 795 -2.38 -7.04 -38.07
C GLU A 795 -2.22 -7.11 -39.60
N SER A 796 -1.33 -6.31 -40.17
CA SER A 796 -1.03 -6.39 -41.61
C SER A 796 -0.41 -7.73 -42.00
N VAL A 797 0.48 -8.28 -41.21
CA VAL A 797 1.08 -9.60 -41.43
C VAL A 797 0.02 -10.71 -41.33
N LYS A 798 -0.83 -10.66 -40.29
CA LYS A 798 -1.95 -11.61 -40.14
C LYS A 798 -2.91 -11.55 -41.33
N ALA A 799 -3.30 -10.34 -41.75
CA ALA A 799 -4.22 -10.15 -42.88
C ALA A 799 -3.61 -10.65 -44.19
N LEU A 800 -2.35 -10.43 -44.45
CA LEU A 800 -1.66 -10.99 -45.63
C LEU A 800 -1.64 -12.51 -45.59
N GLY A 801 -1.30 -13.12 -44.48
CA GLY A 801 -1.33 -14.58 -44.30
C GLY A 801 -2.72 -15.16 -44.51
N SER A 802 -3.77 -14.47 -44.01
CA SER A 802 -5.16 -14.85 -44.24
C SER A 802 -5.55 -14.79 -45.74
N GLN A 803 -5.11 -13.78 -46.47
CA GLN A 803 -5.35 -13.68 -47.92
C GLN A 803 -4.65 -14.80 -48.69
N LEU A 804 -3.51 -15.27 -48.22
CA LEU A 804 -2.79 -16.39 -48.83
C LEU A 804 -3.22 -17.78 -48.29
N GLY A 805 -4.19 -17.83 -47.38
CA GLY A 805 -4.66 -19.07 -46.79
C GLY A 805 -3.65 -19.78 -45.94
N ARG A 806 -2.80 -19.03 -45.26
CA ARG A 806 -1.75 -19.57 -44.38
C ARG A 806 -2.16 -19.56 -42.92
N PHE A 807 -1.64 -20.50 -42.18
CA PHE A 807 -1.71 -20.49 -40.73
C PHE A 807 -0.66 -19.53 -40.17
N VAL A 808 -1.06 -18.39 -39.69
CA VAL A 808 -0.15 -17.39 -39.12
C VAL A 808 -0.18 -17.49 -37.60
N LEU A 809 0.98 -17.71 -36.99
CA LEU A 809 1.16 -17.77 -35.54
C LEU A 809 1.91 -16.52 -35.09
N VAL A 810 1.35 -15.82 -34.10
CA VAL A 810 1.98 -14.64 -33.50
C VAL A 810 2.58 -15.01 -32.18
N PHE A 811 3.88 -14.77 -32.01
CA PHE A 811 4.63 -15.00 -30.79
C PHE A 811 5.10 -13.65 -30.25
N ASN A 812 4.67 -13.30 -29.03
CA ASN A 812 5.17 -12.13 -28.33
C ASN A 812 6.47 -12.52 -27.63
N CYS A 813 7.59 -12.01 -28.14
CA CYS A 813 8.91 -12.32 -27.59
C CYS A 813 9.18 -11.49 -26.34
N ASP A 814 9.72 -12.11 -25.31
CA ASP A 814 10.19 -11.47 -24.08
C ASP A 814 11.51 -12.11 -23.59
N GLU A 815 12.05 -11.57 -22.52
CA GLU A 815 13.30 -12.05 -21.91
C GLU A 815 13.20 -13.48 -21.34
N THR A 816 11.98 -13.99 -21.15
CA THR A 816 11.74 -15.33 -20.56
C THR A 816 11.75 -16.45 -21.61
N PHE A 817 11.81 -16.11 -22.89
CA PHE A 817 11.87 -17.11 -23.96
C PHE A 817 13.13 -17.96 -23.88
N ASP A 818 12.93 -19.28 -23.80
CA ASP A 818 14.00 -20.25 -23.74
C ASP A 818 14.43 -20.72 -25.15
N PHE A 819 15.71 -21.06 -25.31
CA PHE A 819 16.28 -21.57 -26.55
C PHE A 819 15.53 -22.80 -27.08
N TYR A 820 15.17 -23.72 -26.18
CA TYR A 820 14.44 -24.95 -26.58
C TYR A 820 13.00 -24.64 -27.02
N ALA A 821 12.33 -23.71 -26.35
CA ALA A 821 10.98 -23.29 -26.72
C ALA A 821 10.97 -22.64 -28.13
N MET A 822 11.89 -21.72 -28.37
CA MET A 822 12.05 -21.09 -29.68
C MET A 822 12.42 -22.13 -30.77
N GLY A 823 13.32 -23.02 -30.50
CA GLY A 823 13.71 -24.10 -31.43
C GLY A 823 12.55 -25.01 -31.78
N ARG A 824 11.70 -25.38 -30.79
CA ARG A 824 10.47 -26.17 -31.06
C ARG A 824 9.50 -25.42 -31.97
N ILE A 825 9.31 -24.10 -31.75
CA ILE A 825 8.48 -23.29 -32.62
C ILE A 825 9.01 -23.33 -34.07
N PHE A 826 10.30 -23.15 -34.28
CA PHE A 826 10.89 -23.21 -35.60
C PHE A 826 10.74 -24.59 -36.26
N VAL A 827 10.93 -25.67 -35.51
CA VAL A 827 10.68 -27.02 -36.02
C VAL A 827 9.21 -27.21 -36.42
N GLY A 828 8.28 -26.72 -35.62
CA GLY A 828 6.86 -26.75 -35.96
C GLY A 828 6.52 -25.96 -37.21
N LEU A 829 7.02 -24.73 -37.32
CA LEU A 829 6.81 -23.88 -38.51
C LEU A 829 7.39 -24.52 -39.79
N CYS A 830 8.57 -25.12 -39.72
CA CYS A 830 9.21 -25.81 -40.82
C CYS A 830 8.38 -27.01 -41.32
N GLN A 831 7.86 -27.80 -40.42
CA GLN A 831 7.14 -29.02 -40.77
C GLN A 831 5.69 -28.73 -41.23
N VAL A 832 5.00 -27.78 -40.58
CA VAL A 832 3.62 -27.40 -40.95
C VAL A 832 3.60 -26.55 -42.23
N GLY A 833 4.63 -25.75 -42.48
CA GLY A 833 4.60 -24.72 -43.49
C GLY A 833 3.80 -23.50 -43.08
N ALA A 834 3.70 -23.28 -41.79
CA ALA A 834 3.02 -22.12 -41.21
C ALA A 834 3.89 -20.85 -41.26
N TRP A 835 3.27 -19.71 -41.04
CA TRP A 835 3.97 -18.43 -40.98
C TRP A 835 4.20 -18.04 -39.53
N GLY A 836 5.44 -17.68 -39.19
CA GLY A 836 5.80 -17.18 -37.86
C GLY A 836 5.89 -15.66 -37.88
N CYS A 837 5.09 -15.03 -37.03
CA CYS A 837 5.15 -13.59 -36.77
C CYS A 837 5.70 -13.39 -35.36
N PHE A 838 6.94 -12.93 -35.25
CA PHE A 838 7.62 -12.69 -34.00
C PHE A 838 7.51 -11.21 -33.63
N ASP A 839 6.60 -10.88 -32.71
CA ASP A 839 6.41 -9.51 -32.25
C ASP A 839 7.40 -9.19 -31.12
N GLU A 840 7.82 -7.92 -31.03
CA GLU A 840 8.81 -7.47 -30.03
C GLU A 840 10.11 -8.33 -29.99
N PHE A 841 10.58 -8.77 -31.17
CA PHE A 841 11.75 -9.66 -31.30
C PHE A 841 13.03 -9.11 -30.69
N ASN A 842 13.17 -7.80 -30.62
CA ASN A 842 14.29 -7.08 -30.00
C ASN A 842 14.33 -7.17 -28.45
N ARG A 843 13.30 -7.67 -27.80
CA ARG A 843 13.28 -7.91 -26.34
C ARG A 843 13.97 -9.19 -25.91
N LEU A 844 14.30 -10.06 -26.85
CA LEU A 844 15.05 -11.27 -26.55
C LEU A 844 16.47 -10.93 -26.07
N GLU A 845 16.99 -11.74 -25.15
CA GLU A 845 18.40 -11.64 -24.75
C GLU A 845 19.34 -11.79 -25.94
N GLU A 846 20.49 -11.12 -25.92
CA GLU A 846 21.51 -11.13 -26.99
C GLU A 846 21.95 -12.54 -27.37
N ARG A 847 22.11 -13.43 -26.38
CA ARG A 847 22.45 -14.85 -26.60
C ARG A 847 21.37 -15.57 -27.40
N MET A 848 20.10 -15.26 -27.09
CA MET A 848 18.93 -15.84 -27.79
C MET A 848 18.83 -15.33 -29.21
N LEU A 849 19.04 -14.01 -29.40
CA LEU A 849 19.06 -13.42 -30.76
C LEU A 849 20.10 -14.08 -31.64
N SER A 850 21.30 -14.36 -31.15
CA SER A 850 22.37 -15.04 -31.86
C SER A 850 21.96 -16.46 -32.26
N ALA A 851 21.39 -17.23 -31.33
CA ALA A 851 20.94 -18.60 -31.58
C ALA A 851 19.76 -18.63 -32.57
N CYS A 852 18.78 -17.74 -32.45
CA CYS A 852 17.66 -17.62 -33.37
C CYS A 852 18.14 -17.23 -34.78
N SER A 853 19.05 -16.28 -34.87
CA SER A 853 19.66 -15.87 -36.15
C SER A 853 20.28 -17.05 -36.92
N GLN A 854 21.04 -17.91 -36.22
CA GLN A 854 21.63 -19.10 -36.80
C GLN A 854 20.58 -20.09 -37.30
N GLN A 855 19.53 -20.31 -36.52
CA GLN A 855 18.43 -21.21 -36.93
C GLN A 855 17.66 -20.65 -38.12
N ILE A 856 17.34 -19.36 -38.12
CA ILE A 856 16.67 -18.69 -39.27
C ILE A 856 17.54 -18.77 -40.52
N LEU A 857 18.82 -18.53 -40.39
CA LEU A 857 19.77 -18.65 -41.54
C LEU A 857 19.77 -20.08 -42.11
N THR A 858 19.79 -21.10 -41.26
CA THR A 858 19.71 -22.49 -41.69
C THR A 858 18.41 -22.79 -42.44
N ILE A 859 17.28 -22.31 -41.94
CA ILE A 859 15.97 -22.44 -42.62
C ILE A 859 15.95 -21.73 -43.95
N GLN A 860 16.38 -20.49 -44.01
CA GLN A 860 16.42 -19.69 -45.25
C GLN A 860 17.31 -20.32 -46.31
N THR A 861 18.46 -20.84 -45.90
CA THR A 861 19.38 -21.55 -46.80
C THR A 861 18.72 -22.82 -47.36
N GLY A 862 18.10 -23.62 -46.49
CA GLY A 862 17.37 -24.82 -46.88
C GLY A 862 16.22 -24.51 -47.84
N LEU A 863 15.46 -23.43 -47.62
CA LEU A 863 14.37 -23.01 -48.53
C LEU A 863 14.89 -22.55 -49.88
N ARG A 864 16.03 -21.83 -49.92
CA ARG A 864 16.65 -21.39 -51.20
C ARG A 864 17.19 -22.56 -52.02
N GLU A 865 17.81 -23.53 -51.36
CA GLU A 865 18.35 -24.72 -51.94
C GLU A 865 17.30 -25.81 -52.24
N GLN A 866 16.03 -25.54 -51.84
CA GLN A 866 14.90 -26.46 -52.01
C GLN A 866 15.13 -27.86 -51.42
N VAL A 867 15.83 -27.95 -50.30
CA VAL A 867 16.12 -29.21 -49.58
C VAL A 867 14.87 -29.70 -48.88
N SER A 868 14.64 -30.99 -48.85
CA SER A 868 13.47 -31.57 -48.16
C SER A 868 13.67 -31.72 -46.68
N LYS A 869 14.90 -31.68 -46.17
CA LYS A 869 15.26 -31.79 -44.76
C LYS A 869 16.38 -30.86 -44.41
N ILE A 870 16.33 -30.31 -43.19
CA ILE A 870 17.39 -29.47 -42.62
C ILE A 870 17.69 -29.95 -41.21
N GLU A 871 18.86 -29.65 -40.68
CA GLU A 871 19.24 -29.94 -39.30
C GLU A 871 18.92 -28.73 -38.43
N LEU A 872 17.98 -28.90 -37.49
CA LEU A 872 17.66 -27.92 -36.49
C LEU A 872 17.73 -28.56 -35.08
N MET A 873 18.37 -27.91 -34.13
CA MET A 873 18.51 -28.42 -32.76
C MET A 873 19.16 -29.83 -32.71
N GLY A 874 20.06 -30.15 -33.65
CA GLY A 874 20.69 -31.46 -33.73
C GLY A 874 19.76 -32.59 -34.19
N LYS A 875 18.64 -32.25 -34.84
CA LYS A 875 17.66 -33.22 -35.40
C LYS A 875 17.37 -32.90 -36.84
N ASP A 876 17.15 -33.95 -37.65
CA ASP A 876 16.69 -33.82 -39.04
C ASP A 876 15.20 -33.43 -39.03
N VAL A 877 14.91 -32.24 -39.55
CA VAL A 877 13.56 -31.67 -39.64
C VAL A 877 13.12 -31.58 -41.08
N LYS A 878 11.90 -32.05 -41.34
CA LYS A 878 11.28 -31.91 -42.68
C LYS A 878 10.97 -30.42 -42.94
N LEU A 879 11.39 -29.92 -44.08
CA LEU A 879 11.18 -28.52 -44.47
C LEU A 879 10.06 -28.42 -45.49
N ASN A 880 8.97 -27.73 -45.12
CA ASN A 880 7.88 -27.41 -46.05
C ASN A 880 8.20 -26.13 -46.79
N SER A 881 8.13 -26.16 -48.11
CA SER A 881 8.42 -25.00 -48.97
C SER A 881 7.45 -23.82 -48.80
N GLN A 882 6.32 -24.03 -48.16
CA GLN A 882 5.29 -23.00 -47.90
C GLN A 882 5.54 -22.22 -46.59
N MET A 883 6.57 -22.59 -45.85
CA MET A 883 6.96 -21.86 -44.66
C MET A 883 7.30 -20.38 -44.94
N GLY A 884 6.90 -19.47 -44.09
CA GLY A 884 7.21 -18.06 -44.17
C GLY A 884 7.40 -17.38 -42.81
#